data_14cad16a8d9f16faf7dfad34f690a25e
#
_entry.id   14cad16a8d9f16faf7dfad34f690a25e
#
_cell.length_a   1.000
_cell.length_b   1.000
_cell.length_c   1.000
_cell.angle_alpha   90.00
_cell.angle_beta   90.00
_cell.angle_gamma   90.00
#
_symmetry.space_group_name_H-M   'P 1'
#
loop_
_entity.id
_entity.type
_entity.pdbx_description
1 polymer ?
#
loop_
_entity_poly.entity_id
_entity_poly.type
_entity_poly.pdbx_seq_one_letter_code
_entity_poly.pdbx_strand_id
1 'polypeptide(L)'
;MTDCLNLLHIRRFLFGSLVGSLILIGVTLNSGCKNIINRAQSPDQTLPTAKDGSDTKEQPQKYVGETCRFWGTTTAQIEGLTLVTGLNDTGSNPEPTQQREELIKTLKPRKEIKNSKKLVADVSTEIVLVRGMLPPGIRKGEPFDIEVQALRDTKATSLEGGTALQCRLRPQTRVGRAIKAGHVKGLAKGRVIVESTFSTRDDESTSLRGVVLGGGIAAEDREMGLRLTGETVHPRTSSEIAVAINKRFTIIGRNGRTGAAEAKTDRLVNLSVPDEYKLNVGRYIQVVRNMAYAETVSARVNRMEALEQMLAIPAEAELTAFRLEALGRDGQPALKRALTNPDAEIRFHAAQALAYQNQEDGTEVLKLAARDEPAFRALALTALATLDSLAAADALADLLHVPSAETRYGAFFALRAKPSQRPEIAGDWVGDQFYLHEIESDADPILHFSKSKRSEIVVFGNDQTVSQDFLYVGPGLTVRPINKNTLRVKRYRRDGSDSTEKCSNRVSDLIAVLAREGVDYGQMLKMFREAKQNETLNSRLVVHALPRSDREYVPGESDGQLPPERSEKYIAQAAPTLFQDLADDGAADEGSAKKESTESSDVAQSRQSDPVKKPPVKVHKDNAVRKAAAWSKLNPFKKKP
;
A
#
# COMPACT_ATOMS: atom_id res chain seq x y z
N MET A 1 -54.29 18.72 -26.76
CA MET A 1 -54.98 17.54 -27.26
C MET A 1 -54.45 16.43 -26.41
N THR A 2 -55.07 16.23 -25.33
CA THR A 2 -56.10 15.23 -24.93
C THR A 2 -55.43 13.94 -24.54
N ASP A 3 -55.37 13.70 -23.25
CA ASP A 3 -56.27 12.93 -22.38
C ASP A 3 -55.81 11.46 -22.30
N CYS A 4 -55.74 10.74 -21.24
CA CYS A 4 -56.57 10.46 -20.06
C CYS A 4 -55.72 9.64 -19.09
N LEU A 5 -55.58 9.86 -17.85
CA LEU A 5 -56.47 9.74 -16.68
C LEU A 5 -57.17 8.38 -16.49
N ASN A 6 -57.00 7.89 -15.27
CA ASN A 6 -57.86 7.00 -14.49
C ASN A 6 -57.60 5.48 -14.61
N LEU A 7 -57.68 4.65 -13.60
CA LEU A 7 -58.48 4.63 -12.36
C LEU A 7 -57.96 3.59 -11.38
N LEU A 8 -57.86 3.96 -10.14
CA LEU A 8 -58.19 3.23 -8.95
C LEU A 8 -59.23 2.11 -9.10
N HIS A 9 -59.02 0.97 -8.47
CA HIS A 9 -60.09 0.23 -7.82
C HIS A 9 -59.63 -0.46 -6.53
N ILE A 10 -60.14 0.10 -5.44
CA ILE A 10 -60.37 -0.46 -4.14
C ILE A 10 -61.43 -1.58 -4.26
N ARG A 11 -61.21 -2.71 -3.63
CA ARG A 11 -62.31 -3.53 -3.10
C ARG A 11 -61.92 -4.16 -1.75
N ARG A 12 -62.47 -3.53 -0.71
CA ARG A 12 -62.83 -4.14 0.54
C ARG A 12 -63.95 -5.17 0.29
N PHE A 13 -63.87 -6.30 0.95
CA PHE A 13 -65.07 -6.98 1.43
C PHE A 13 -64.86 -7.52 2.82
N LEU A 14 -65.75 -7.10 3.65
CA LEU A 14 -66.09 -7.37 5.01
C LEU A 14 -66.94 -8.66 5.10
N PHE A 15 -67.12 -9.11 6.36
CA PHE A 15 -68.10 -10.01 6.91
C PHE A 15 -67.65 -11.49 6.95
N GLY A 16 -67.82 -12.23 8.04
CA GLY A 16 -68.64 -11.99 9.22
C GLY A 16 -68.38 -12.99 10.31
N SER A 17 -68.72 -12.53 11.45
CA SER A 17 -68.89 -13.13 12.76
C SER A 17 -69.74 -14.39 12.80
N LEU A 18 -69.41 -15.31 13.73
CA LEU A 18 -70.38 -16.07 14.61
C LEU A 18 -69.52 -16.91 15.58
N VAL A 19 -69.39 -16.58 16.81
CA VAL A 19 -70.14 -16.84 18.04
C VAL A 19 -70.75 -18.27 18.14
N GLY A 20 -70.37 -18.96 19.17
CA GLY A 20 -71.01 -20.18 19.71
C GLY A 20 -70.01 -21.06 20.47
N SER A 21 -69.75 -20.84 21.67
CA SER A 21 -70.21 -21.38 22.94
C SER A 21 -70.39 -22.90 23.00
N LEU A 22 -69.82 -23.45 24.01
CA LEU A 22 -70.14 -24.52 24.98
C LEU A 22 -69.06 -25.59 25.01
N ILE A 23 -68.30 -25.64 26.08
CA ILE A 23 -68.46 -26.26 27.42
C ILE A 23 -68.52 -27.82 27.39
N LEU A 24 -67.61 -28.33 28.08
CA LEU A 24 -67.63 -29.48 29.01
C LEU A 24 -66.95 -30.77 28.55
N ILE A 25 -65.97 -31.10 29.39
CA ILE A 25 -65.68 -32.39 30.00
C ILE A 25 -64.87 -33.39 29.15
N GLY A 26 -63.70 -33.62 29.62
CA GLY A 26 -62.88 -34.79 29.30
C GLY A 26 -61.59 -34.76 30.07
N VAL A 27 -61.69 -35.01 31.38
CA VAL A 27 -60.55 -35.41 32.23
C VAL A 27 -60.12 -36.77 31.75
N THR A 28 -58.92 -36.91 31.21
CA THR A 28 -58.12 -38.12 31.29
C THR A 28 -56.64 -37.79 31.25
N LEU A 29 -56.00 -37.89 32.42
CA LEU A 29 -54.74 -38.58 32.73
C LEU A 29 -53.58 -38.26 31.72
N ASN A 30 -52.79 -37.26 31.92
CA ASN A 30 -51.69 -37.12 32.86
C ASN A 30 -50.84 -38.40 33.01
N SER A 31 -49.79 -38.51 32.19
CA SER A 31 -48.61 -39.30 32.54
C SER A 31 -47.46 -38.77 31.63
N GLY A 32 -46.87 -37.72 32.02
CA GLY A 32 -45.70 -37.15 31.38
C GLY A 32 -44.81 -36.52 32.45
N CYS A 33 -43.94 -37.26 32.99
CA CYS A 33 -42.66 -36.96 33.64
C CYS A 33 -42.53 -35.55 34.25
N LYS A 34 -43.12 -35.33 35.38
CA LYS A 34 -42.59 -34.45 36.41
C LYS A 34 -41.50 -35.19 37.17
N ASN A 35 -40.32 -35.30 36.63
CA ASN A 35 -39.13 -35.50 37.41
C ASN A 35 -38.36 -34.19 37.47
N ILE A 36 -38.98 -33.18 38.05
CA ILE A 36 -38.24 -32.20 38.82
C ILE A 36 -37.83 -32.97 40.07
N ILE A 37 -36.68 -33.58 40.05
CA ILE A 37 -36.01 -34.05 41.24
C ILE A 37 -35.64 -32.76 41.99
N ASN A 38 -36.51 -32.36 42.91
CA ASN A 38 -36.07 -31.57 44.03
C ASN A 38 -35.14 -32.50 44.79
N ARG A 39 -33.85 -32.51 44.46
CA ARG A 39 -32.83 -32.98 45.37
C ARG A 39 -32.95 -32.10 46.60
N ALA A 40 -33.49 -32.60 47.66
CA ALA A 40 -33.31 -32.02 48.96
C ALA A 40 -31.82 -31.78 49.13
N GLN A 41 -31.40 -30.50 49.23
CA GLN A 41 -30.04 -30.16 49.55
C GLN A 41 -29.70 -30.88 50.86
N SER A 42 -28.64 -31.66 50.85
CA SER A 42 -28.10 -32.29 52.03
C SER A 42 -27.91 -31.23 53.11
N PRO A 43 -28.33 -31.43 54.35
CA PRO A 43 -28.23 -30.43 55.41
C PRO A 43 -26.80 -29.98 55.72
N ASP A 44 -25.80 -30.68 55.19
CA ASP A 44 -24.38 -30.42 55.41
C ASP A 44 -23.68 -29.56 54.31
N GLN A 45 -24.42 -29.08 53.32
CA GLN A 45 -23.85 -28.05 52.43
C GLN A 45 -24.04 -26.70 53.10
N THR A 46 -23.16 -26.37 54.03
CA THR A 46 -22.87 -24.97 54.35
C THR A 46 -22.52 -24.27 53.05
N LEU A 47 -23.38 -23.33 52.63
CA LEU A 47 -23.02 -22.34 51.60
C LEU A 47 -21.64 -21.84 51.98
N PRO A 48 -20.66 -21.84 51.08
CA PRO A 48 -19.41 -21.19 51.37
C PRO A 48 -19.77 -19.74 51.69
N THR A 49 -19.65 -19.39 52.97
CA THR A 49 -19.62 -18.00 53.40
C THR A 49 -18.61 -17.32 52.48
N ALA A 50 -19.07 -16.29 51.80
CA ALA A 50 -18.20 -15.39 51.03
C ALA A 50 -17.04 -15.04 51.95
N LYS A 51 -15.89 -15.66 51.73
CA LYS A 51 -14.66 -15.20 52.35
C LYS A 51 -14.42 -13.83 51.72
N ASP A 52 -14.71 -12.79 52.47
CA ASP A 52 -14.10 -11.50 52.31
C ASP A 52 -12.59 -11.70 52.37
N GLY A 53 -11.96 -11.63 51.24
CA GLY A 53 -10.54 -11.87 51.08
C GLY A 53 -10.25 -12.01 49.60
N SER A 54 -10.46 -10.96 48.87
CA SER A 54 -10.10 -10.79 47.48
C SER A 54 -8.60 -10.92 47.26
N ASP A 55 -8.17 -12.13 47.02
CA ASP A 55 -7.00 -12.39 46.19
C ASP A 55 -7.45 -13.12 44.91
N THR A 56 -8.45 -12.59 44.22
CA THR A 56 -8.56 -12.77 42.76
C THR A 56 -7.45 -11.96 42.17
N LYS A 57 -6.25 -12.54 42.06
CA LYS A 57 -5.24 -12.06 41.15
C LYS A 57 -5.95 -11.93 39.81
N GLU A 58 -6.31 -10.69 39.43
CA GLU A 58 -6.82 -10.39 38.10
C GLU A 58 -5.80 -10.97 37.12
N GLN A 59 -6.21 -11.96 36.34
CA GLN A 59 -5.32 -12.52 35.33
C GLN A 59 -4.96 -11.39 34.39
N PRO A 60 -3.68 -11.22 34.11
CA PRO A 60 -3.25 -10.13 33.23
C PRO A 60 -4.00 -10.22 31.91
N GLN A 61 -4.49 -9.08 31.43
CA GLN A 61 -5.25 -8.99 30.19
C GLN A 61 -4.44 -9.59 29.03
N LYS A 62 -5.06 -10.50 28.28
CA LYS A 62 -4.44 -11.15 27.12
C LYS A 62 -4.76 -10.40 25.84
N TYR A 63 -3.73 -10.03 25.10
CA TYR A 63 -3.87 -9.45 23.77
C TYR A 63 -3.60 -10.49 22.67
N VAL A 64 -4.25 -10.33 21.53
CA VAL A 64 -4.09 -11.23 20.37
C VAL A 64 -2.62 -11.33 19.94
N GLY A 65 -1.89 -10.21 19.95
CA GLY A 65 -0.48 -10.17 19.56
C GLY A 65 0.48 -10.95 20.45
N GLU A 66 0.10 -11.22 21.71
CA GLU A 66 0.90 -12.02 22.65
C GLU A 66 0.76 -13.52 22.40
N THR A 67 -0.38 -13.93 21.87
CA THR A 67 -0.75 -15.34 21.69
C THR A 67 -0.65 -15.83 20.26
N CYS A 68 -0.61 -14.89 19.28
CA CYS A 68 -0.63 -15.20 17.87
C CYS A 68 0.54 -14.59 17.11
N ARG A 69 0.99 -15.31 16.08
CA ARG A 69 1.83 -14.74 15.02
C ARG A 69 0.98 -14.47 13.78
N PHE A 70 1.20 -13.32 13.17
CA PHE A 70 0.54 -12.97 11.92
C PHE A 70 1.23 -13.66 10.74
N TRP A 71 0.47 -14.07 9.75
CA TRP A 71 0.97 -14.60 8.48
C TRP A 71 0.28 -13.92 7.31
N GLY A 72 0.93 -13.87 6.14
CA GLY A 72 0.41 -13.18 4.96
C GLY A 72 0.50 -11.65 5.02
N THR A 73 1.22 -11.09 5.99
CA THR A 73 1.31 -9.65 6.28
C THR A 73 2.51 -8.95 5.63
N THR A 74 3.43 -9.71 5.04
CA THR A 74 4.55 -9.18 4.26
C THR A 74 4.21 -9.16 2.78
N THR A 75 4.89 -8.38 1.97
CA THR A 75 4.78 -8.42 0.50
C THR A 75 5.17 -9.79 -0.05
N ALA A 76 4.58 -10.22 -1.16
CA ALA A 76 4.91 -11.48 -1.81
C ALA A 76 5.38 -11.23 -3.23
N GLN A 77 6.61 -11.63 -3.52
CA GLN A 77 7.18 -11.54 -4.85
C GLN A 77 6.60 -12.63 -5.77
N ILE A 78 6.20 -12.21 -6.96
CA ILE A 78 5.76 -13.09 -8.04
C ILE A 78 6.47 -12.72 -9.32
N GLU A 79 6.82 -13.73 -10.14
CA GLU A 79 7.65 -13.55 -11.32
C GLU A 79 7.10 -14.30 -12.53
N GLY A 80 7.47 -13.84 -13.72
CA GLY A 80 7.17 -14.50 -14.98
C GLY A 80 8.07 -13.99 -16.09
N LEU A 81 8.18 -14.77 -17.15
CA LEU A 81 8.88 -14.38 -18.38
C LEU A 81 7.87 -13.95 -19.44
N THR A 82 8.18 -12.87 -20.15
CA THR A 82 7.40 -12.43 -21.30
C THR A 82 8.29 -11.80 -22.37
N LEU A 83 7.66 -11.32 -23.42
CA LEU A 83 8.28 -10.58 -24.50
C LEU A 83 7.85 -9.12 -24.45
N VAL A 84 8.78 -8.21 -24.53
CA VAL A 84 8.51 -6.80 -24.85
C VAL A 84 8.58 -6.66 -26.36
N THR A 85 7.60 -6.01 -26.95
CA THR A 85 7.46 -5.82 -28.41
C THR A 85 7.33 -4.33 -28.74
N GLY A 86 7.58 -3.97 -29.99
CA GLY A 86 7.49 -2.58 -30.45
C GLY A 86 8.72 -1.73 -30.10
N LEU A 87 9.86 -2.37 -29.88
CA LEU A 87 11.13 -1.70 -29.73
C LEU A 87 11.61 -1.14 -31.08
N ASN A 88 12.24 0.01 -31.05
CA ASN A 88 12.77 0.69 -32.25
C ASN A 88 14.12 0.11 -32.68
N ASP A 89 14.18 -1.21 -32.98
CA ASP A 89 15.39 -1.97 -33.30
C ASP A 89 16.43 -1.97 -32.15
N THR A 90 15.98 -1.72 -30.90
CA THR A 90 16.82 -1.73 -29.69
C THR A 90 16.74 -3.05 -28.93
N GLY A 91 15.93 -3.98 -29.38
CA GLY A 91 15.84 -5.35 -28.85
C GLY A 91 16.94 -6.27 -29.38
N SER A 92 16.80 -7.57 -29.13
CA SER A 92 17.78 -8.54 -29.56
C SER A 92 17.15 -9.86 -30.05
N ASN A 93 17.95 -10.65 -30.78
CA ASN A 93 17.63 -12.05 -31.04
C ASN A 93 18.38 -12.90 -30.00
N PRO A 94 17.74 -13.32 -28.91
CA PRO A 94 18.40 -14.04 -27.83
C PRO A 94 18.88 -15.42 -28.30
N GLU A 95 19.98 -15.87 -27.72
CA GLU A 95 20.50 -17.21 -27.95
C GLU A 95 19.50 -18.31 -27.59
N PRO A 96 19.59 -19.52 -28.17
CA PRO A 96 18.68 -20.62 -27.87
C PRO A 96 18.92 -21.16 -26.45
N THR A 97 18.12 -20.62 -25.51
CA THR A 97 18.11 -21.02 -24.10
C THR A 97 16.83 -21.77 -23.77
N GLN A 98 16.83 -22.47 -22.63
CA GLN A 98 15.63 -23.15 -22.12
C GLN A 98 14.49 -22.15 -21.89
N GLN A 99 14.80 -20.96 -21.38
CA GLN A 99 13.84 -19.87 -21.15
C GLN A 99 13.18 -19.40 -22.45
N ARG A 100 13.96 -19.25 -23.52
CA ARG A 100 13.44 -18.91 -24.86
C ARG A 100 12.47 -19.95 -25.37
N GLU A 101 12.81 -21.24 -25.25
CA GLU A 101 11.94 -22.31 -25.69
C GLU A 101 10.64 -22.39 -24.88
N GLU A 102 10.72 -22.22 -23.58
CA GLU A 102 9.55 -22.18 -22.69
C GLU A 102 8.63 -21.00 -23.03
N LEU A 103 9.20 -19.83 -23.30
CA LEU A 103 8.45 -18.67 -23.74
C LEU A 103 7.76 -18.94 -25.08
N ILE A 104 8.46 -19.50 -26.08
CA ILE A 104 7.88 -19.88 -27.39
C ILE A 104 6.71 -20.83 -27.18
N LYS A 105 6.83 -21.84 -26.30
CA LYS A 105 5.73 -22.77 -25.97
C LYS A 105 4.52 -22.03 -25.35
N THR A 106 4.78 -21.06 -24.50
CA THR A 106 3.74 -20.25 -23.84
C THR A 106 3.04 -19.30 -24.82
N LEU A 107 3.74 -18.80 -25.83
CA LEU A 107 3.21 -17.90 -26.85
C LEU A 107 2.43 -18.61 -27.96
N LYS A 108 2.78 -19.89 -28.30
CA LYS A 108 2.13 -20.68 -29.37
C LYS A 108 0.59 -20.73 -29.31
N PRO A 109 -0.06 -20.95 -28.15
CA PRO A 109 -1.51 -21.07 -28.09
C PRO A 109 -2.25 -19.73 -28.25
N ARG A 110 -1.55 -18.61 -28.36
CA ARG A 110 -2.17 -17.29 -28.55
C ARG A 110 -2.53 -17.07 -30.00
N LYS A 111 -3.82 -16.99 -30.30
CA LYS A 111 -4.36 -16.79 -31.67
C LYS A 111 -3.83 -15.52 -32.35
N GLU A 112 -3.46 -14.53 -31.57
CA GLU A 112 -2.94 -13.23 -32.04
C GLU A 112 -1.51 -13.33 -32.59
N ILE A 113 -0.75 -14.38 -32.21
CA ILE A 113 0.65 -14.57 -32.57
C ILE A 113 0.75 -15.66 -33.63
N LYS A 114 0.84 -15.26 -34.92
CA LYS A 114 0.93 -16.19 -36.06
C LYS A 114 2.20 -17.05 -36.04
N ASN A 115 3.35 -16.46 -35.63
CA ASN A 115 4.63 -17.18 -35.60
C ASN A 115 5.47 -16.72 -34.38
N SER A 116 5.35 -17.45 -33.28
CA SER A 116 6.05 -17.15 -32.04
C SER A 116 7.58 -17.24 -32.14
N LYS A 117 8.11 -18.15 -33.01
CA LYS A 117 9.57 -18.25 -33.19
C LYS A 117 10.14 -17.03 -33.91
N LYS A 118 9.45 -16.55 -34.97
CA LYS A 118 9.87 -15.36 -35.70
C LYS A 118 9.78 -14.11 -34.82
N LEU A 119 8.70 -14.01 -34.05
CA LEU A 119 8.50 -12.87 -33.13
C LEU A 119 9.61 -12.77 -32.09
N VAL A 120 10.00 -13.89 -31.46
CA VAL A 120 11.05 -13.91 -30.43
C VAL A 120 12.46 -13.66 -31.02
N ALA A 121 12.65 -13.86 -32.33
CA ALA A 121 13.91 -13.62 -33.03
C ALA A 121 14.03 -12.22 -33.65
N ASP A 122 12.98 -11.41 -33.53
CA ASP A 122 12.92 -10.08 -34.14
C ASP A 122 13.68 -9.06 -33.28
N VAL A 123 14.49 -8.21 -33.88
CA VAL A 123 15.25 -7.13 -33.20
C VAL A 123 14.37 -6.02 -32.63
N SER A 124 13.09 -5.98 -33.00
CA SER A 124 12.08 -5.12 -32.37
C SER A 124 11.48 -5.71 -31.10
N THR A 125 12.02 -6.84 -30.61
CA THR A 125 11.53 -7.51 -29.42
C THR A 125 12.65 -7.93 -28.47
N GLU A 126 12.33 -8.11 -27.18
CA GLU A 126 13.26 -8.57 -26.16
C GLU A 126 12.58 -9.49 -25.14
N ILE A 127 13.28 -10.55 -24.70
CA ILE A 127 12.82 -11.40 -23.59
C ILE A 127 13.13 -10.73 -22.27
N VAL A 128 12.11 -10.59 -21.43
CA VAL A 128 12.22 -9.91 -20.15
C VAL A 128 11.70 -10.77 -19.00
N LEU A 129 12.32 -10.61 -17.85
CA LEU A 129 11.79 -11.03 -16.57
C LEU A 129 10.84 -9.93 -16.05
N VAL A 130 9.65 -10.35 -15.67
CA VAL A 130 8.64 -9.47 -15.05
C VAL A 130 8.50 -9.88 -13.59
N ARG A 131 8.61 -8.91 -12.69
CA ARG A 131 8.41 -9.06 -11.25
C ARG A 131 7.23 -8.22 -10.80
N GLY A 132 6.49 -8.72 -9.83
CA GLY A 132 5.44 -7.97 -9.16
C GLY A 132 5.47 -8.26 -7.68
N MET A 133 5.21 -7.23 -6.88
CA MET A 133 5.12 -7.31 -5.43
C MET A 133 3.64 -7.21 -5.02
N LEU A 134 3.08 -8.32 -4.52
CA LEU A 134 1.69 -8.35 -4.03
C LEU A 134 1.64 -7.86 -2.59
N PRO A 135 0.95 -6.75 -2.29
CA PRO A 135 0.76 -6.28 -0.92
C PRO A 135 -0.12 -7.25 -0.11
N PRO A 136 -0.04 -7.21 1.22
CA PRO A 136 -0.97 -7.94 2.08
C PRO A 136 -2.41 -7.51 1.84
N GLY A 137 -3.33 -8.48 1.81
CA GLY A 137 -4.76 -8.22 1.66
C GLY A 137 -5.22 -7.74 0.29
N ILE A 138 -4.37 -7.74 -0.75
CA ILE A 138 -4.79 -7.41 -2.12
C ILE A 138 -5.88 -8.36 -2.58
N ARG A 139 -6.91 -7.81 -3.22
CA ARG A 139 -8.08 -8.57 -3.70
C ARG A 139 -7.94 -8.89 -5.18
N LYS A 140 -8.60 -9.95 -5.61
CA LYS A 140 -8.71 -10.31 -7.03
C LYS A 140 -9.20 -9.14 -7.86
N GLY A 141 -8.48 -8.86 -8.95
CA GLY A 141 -8.79 -7.78 -9.87
C GLY A 141 -8.18 -6.43 -9.50
N GLU A 142 -7.54 -6.30 -8.33
CA GLU A 142 -6.84 -5.07 -7.98
C GLU A 142 -5.52 -4.96 -8.74
N PRO A 143 -5.18 -3.74 -9.21
CA PRO A 143 -3.95 -3.50 -9.94
C PRO A 143 -2.76 -3.36 -8.98
N PHE A 144 -1.57 -3.70 -9.49
CA PHE A 144 -0.27 -3.46 -8.86
C PHE A 144 0.78 -3.15 -9.91
N ASP A 145 1.87 -2.50 -9.50
CA ASP A 145 2.97 -2.18 -10.39
C ASP A 145 3.82 -3.42 -10.66
N ILE A 146 4.42 -3.46 -11.84
CA ILE A 146 5.35 -4.52 -12.22
C ILE A 146 6.66 -3.93 -12.70
N GLU A 147 7.74 -4.58 -12.31
CA GLU A 147 9.07 -4.32 -12.82
C GLU A 147 9.34 -5.21 -14.03
N VAL A 148 10.04 -4.66 -15.00
CA VAL A 148 10.44 -5.35 -16.22
C VAL A 148 11.94 -5.21 -16.37
N GLN A 149 12.65 -6.33 -16.50
CA GLN A 149 14.10 -6.34 -16.62
C GLN A 149 14.52 -7.27 -17.78
N ALA A 150 15.38 -6.79 -18.66
CA ALA A 150 16.01 -7.63 -19.68
C ALA A 150 16.92 -8.69 -19.03
N LEU A 151 17.10 -9.82 -19.67
CA LEU A 151 17.97 -10.88 -19.16
C LEU A 151 19.44 -10.42 -19.17
N ARG A 152 20.27 -10.98 -18.27
CA ARG A 152 21.67 -10.53 -18.08
C ARG A 152 22.54 -10.60 -19.33
N ASP A 153 22.31 -11.62 -20.18
CA ASP A 153 23.13 -11.88 -21.37
C ASP A 153 22.49 -11.33 -22.67
N THR A 154 21.68 -10.29 -22.56
CA THR A 154 21.04 -9.67 -23.71
C THR A 154 22.00 -8.78 -24.50
N LYS A 155 21.73 -8.67 -25.81
CA LYS A 155 22.36 -7.68 -26.71
C LYS A 155 21.44 -6.48 -26.96
N ALA A 156 20.28 -6.43 -26.32
CA ALA A 156 19.39 -5.29 -26.39
C ALA A 156 20.04 -4.05 -25.76
N THR A 157 19.72 -2.88 -26.29
CA THR A 157 20.25 -1.60 -25.82
C THR A 157 19.25 -0.79 -25.03
N SER A 158 17.93 -0.99 -25.29
CA SER A 158 16.87 -0.27 -24.55
C SER A 158 15.51 -0.98 -24.67
N LEU A 159 14.70 -0.88 -23.62
CA LEU A 159 13.29 -1.28 -23.60
C LEU A 159 12.33 -0.11 -23.82
N GLU A 160 12.85 1.09 -24.14
CA GLU A 160 12.07 2.31 -24.33
C GLU A 160 11.01 2.16 -25.43
N GLY A 161 9.78 2.63 -25.17
CA GLY A 161 8.67 2.56 -26.10
C GLY A 161 8.04 1.17 -26.27
N GLY A 162 8.64 0.16 -25.66
CA GLY A 162 8.18 -1.23 -25.76
C GLY A 162 6.90 -1.50 -24.96
N THR A 163 6.20 -2.56 -25.34
CA THR A 163 5.01 -3.05 -24.65
C THR A 163 5.21 -4.52 -24.24
N ALA A 164 5.13 -4.78 -22.95
CA ALA A 164 5.18 -6.13 -22.40
C ALA A 164 3.90 -6.89 -22.74
N LEU A 165 4.04 -8.04 -23.39
CA LEU A 165 2.93 -8.94 -23.68
C LEU A 165 2.40 -9.55 -22.39
N GLN A 166 1.12 -9.88 -22.37
CA GLN A 166 0.51 -10.50 -21.21
C GLN A 166 1.29 -11.73 -20.74
N CYS A 167 1.65 -11.78 -19.47
CA CYS A 167 2.24 -12.97 -18.85
C CYS A 167 1.54 -13.34 -17.54
N ARG A 168 1.82 -14.56 -17.08
CA ARG A 168 1.32 -15.12 -15.84
C ARG A 168 2.41 -15.06 -14.80
N LEU A 169 2.14 -14.33 -13.71
CA LEU A 169 3.07 -14.20 -12.60
C LEU A 169 2.79 -15.27 -11.53
N ARG A 170 3.85 -15.87 -11.04
CA ARG A 170 3.81 -16.97 -10.06
C ARG A 170 4.88 -16.78 -8.99
N PRO A 171 4.63 -17.18 -7.73
CA PRO A 171 5.69 -17.26 -6.75
C PRO A 171 6.70 -18.34 -7.15
N GLN A 172 7.98 -18.05 -6.99
CA GLN A 172 9.07 -18.96 -7.24
C GLN A 172 9.60 -19.48 -5.90
N THR A 173 9.70 -20.78 -5.73
CA THR A 173 10.20 -21.39 -4.51
C THR A 173 11.32 -22.37 -4.84
N ARG A 174 12.45 -22.24 -4.18
CA ARG A 174 13.55 -23.18 -4.32
C ARG A 174 13.27 -24.43 -3.48
N VAL A 175 13.17 -25.57 -4.14
CA VAL A 175 12.99 -26.89 -3.51
C VAL A 175 14.22 -27.74 -3.85
N GLY A 176 15.17 -27.80 -2.92
CA GLY A 176 16.47 -28.42 -3.17
C GLY A 176 17.28 -27.65 -4.22
N ARG A 177 17.63 -28.31 -5.33
CA ARG A 177 18.34 -27.71 -6.48
C ARG A 177 17.42 -27.17 -7.57
N ALA A 178 16.12 -27.43 -7.49
CA ALA A 178 15.14 -27.03 -8.51
C ALA A 178 14.33 -25.82 -8.05
N ILE A 179 14.04 -24.90 -8.99
CA ILE A 179 13.07 -23.82 -8.80
C ILE A 179 11.71 -24.34 -9.25
N LYS A 180 10.73 -24.30 -8.35
CA LYS A 180 9.34 -24.67 -8.65
C LYS A 180 8.47 -23.45 -8.68
N ALA A 181 7.69 -23.29 -9.73
CA ALA A 181 6.68 -22.25 -9.85
C ALA A 181 5.38 -22.70 -9.17
N GLY A 182 4.82 -21.82 -8.33
CA GLY A 182 3.51 -22.04 -7.73
C GLY A 182 2.34 -21.76 -8.67
N HIS A 183 1.14 -21.59 -8.11
CA HIS A 183 -0.05 -21.20 -8.87
C HIS A 183 0.05 -19.75 -9.37
N VAL A 184 -0.72 -19.43 -10.41
CA VAL A 184 -0.78 -18.08 -10.97
C VAL A 184 -1.45 -17.15 -9.94
N LYS A 185 -0.72 -16.15 -9.48
CA LYS A 185 -1.19 -15.14 -8.50
C LYS A 185 -1.46 -13.79 -9.16
N GLY A 186 -0.92 -13.54 -10.36
CA GLY A 186 -1.12 -12.31 -11.08
C GLY A 186 -1.00 -12.46 -12.58
N LEU A 187 -1.58 -11.50 -13.29
CA LEU A 187 -1.44 -11.31 -14.74
C LEU A 187 -0.78 -9.96 -14.96
N ALA A 188 0.17 -9.88 -15.89
CA ALA A 188 0.90 -8.66 -16.17
C ALA A 188 0.90 -8.33 -17.67
N LYS A 189 0.70 -7.05 -18.02
CA LYS A 189 0.82 -6.51 -19.39
C LYS A 189 0.91 -4.99 -19.34
N GLY A 190 1.47 -4.37 -20.36
CA GLY A 190 1.38 -2.91 -20.52
C GLY A 190 2.64 -2.29 -21.12
N ARG A 191 2.62 -0.96 -21.29
CA ARG A 191 3.76 -0.21 -21.80
C ARG A 191 4.85 -0.08 -20.76
N VAL A 192 6.08 -0.31 -21.19
CA VAL A 192 7.27 -0.21 -20.34
C VAL A 192 7.75 1.24 -20.32
N ILE A 193 7.88 1.79 -19.12
CA ILE A 193 8.54 3.08 -18.88
C ILE A 193 9.92 2.72 -18.32
N VAL A 194 10.97 3.02 -19.06
CA VAL A 194 12.33 2.68 -18.64
C VAL A 194 12.79 3.53 -17.45
N GLU A 195 13.61 2.95 -16.59
CA GLU A 195 14.09 3.60 -15.36
C GLU A 195 14.87 4.89 -15.67
N SER A 196 15.63 4.92 -16.78
CA SER A 196 16.33 6.11 -17.25
C SER A 196 15.41 7.33 -17.50
N THR A 197 14.11 7.11 -17.72
CA THR A 197 13.11 8.19 -17.82
C THR A 197 12.95 8.94 -16.51
N PHE A 198 13.05 8.26 -15.37
CA PHE A 198 12.89 8.86 -14.03
C PHE A 198 14.22 9.27 -13.38
N SER A 199 15.35 8.73 -13.86
CA SER A 199 16.70 9.02 -13.37
C SER A 199 17.29 10.25 -14.08
N THR A 200 18.18 10.95 -13.37
CA THR A 200 19.08 11.96 -13.96
C THR A 200 20.45 11.36 -14.31
N ARG A 201 20.69 10.09 -14.00
CA ARG A 201 21.95 9.39 -14.30
C ARG A 201 21.79 8.61 -15.60
N ASP A 202 22.66 8.87 -16.56
CA ASP A 202 22.79 8.07 -17.78
C ASP A 202 23.62 6.82 -17.48
N ASP A 203 22.94 5.77 -17.03
CA ASP A 203 23.49 4.43 -16.89
C ASP A 203 22.78 3.50 -17.89
N GLU A 204 23.55 2.85 -18.76
CA GLU A 204 23.01 1.93 -19.78
C GLU A 204 22.12 0.84 -19.14
N SER A 205 22.43 0.41 -17.92
CA SER A 205 21.64 -0.59 -17.19
C SER A 205 20.21 -0.11 -16.90
N THR A 206 19.99 1.19 -16.74
CA THR A 206 18.66 1.77 -16.46
C THR A 206 17.74 1.79 -17.68
N SER A 207 18.30 1.69 -18.89
CA SER A 207 17.53 1.56 -20.14
C SER A 207 17.03 0.12 -20.39
N LEU A 208 17.65 -0.88 -19.72
CA LEU A 208 17.27 -2.30 -19.78
C LEU A 208 16.33 -2.72 -18.62
N ARG A 209 16.00 -1.77 -17.75
CA ARG A 209 15.02 -1.93 -16.66
C ARG A 209 13.91 -0.90 -16.84
N GLY A 210 12.73 -1.25 -16.38
CA GLY A 210 11.61 -0.33 -16.41
C GLY A 210 10.47 -0.84 -15.55
N VAL A 211 9.43 -0.03 -15.49
CA VAL A 211 8.19 -0.33 -14.76
C VAL A 211 6.99 -0.25 -15.70
N VAL A 212 5.95 -0.99 -15.39
CA VAL A 212 4.63 -0.81 -15.99
C VAL A 212 3.67 -0.46 -14.85
N LEU A 213 3.28 0.78 -14.80
CA LEU A 213 2.44 1.33 -13.73
C LEU A 213 1.03 0.74 -13.80
N GLY A 214 0.60 0.04 -12.73
CA GLY A 214 -0.67 -0.67 -12.69
C GLY A 214 -0.79 -1.80 -13.70
N GLY A 215 0.33 -2.28 -14.27
CA GLY A 215 0.34 -3.30 -15.33
C GLY A 215 0.06 -4.73 -14.83
N GLY A 216 0.14 -4.96 -13.54
CA GLY A 216 -0.21 -6.21 -12.89
C GLY A 216 -1.65 -6.21 -12.40
N ILE A 217 -2.34 -7.34 -12.50
CA ILE A 217 -3.69 -7.55 -11.95
C ILE A 217 -3.65 -8.81 -11.09
N ALA A 218 -4.07 -8.72 -9.83
CA ALA A 218 -4.16 -9.86 -8.93
C ALA A 218 -5.18 -10.89 -9.45
N ALA A 219 -4.76 -12.15 -9.58
CA ALA A 219 -5.61 -13.21 -10.10
C ALA A 219 -6.55 -13.82 -9.05
N GLU A 220 -6.22 -13.67 -7.77
CA GLU A 220 -6.99 -14.14 -6.62
C GLU A 220 -6.76 -13.25 -5.41
N ASP A 221 -7.62 -13.37 -4.41
CA ASP A 221 -7.45 -12.70 -3.12
C ASP A 221 -6.23 -13.26 -2.41
N ARG A 222 -5.45 -12.40 -1.78
CA ARG A 222 -4.33 -12.82 -0.97
C ARG A 222 -4.76 -13.00 0.48
N GLU A 223 -4.76 -14.25 0.92
CA GLU A 223 -5.12 -14.60 2.29
C GLU A 223 -4.09 -14.11 3.31
N MET A 224 -4.58 -13.76 4.48
CA MET A 224 -3.81 -13.41 5.68
C MET A 224 -4.51 -13.92 6.93
N GLY A 225 -3.81 -13.97 8.05
CA GLY A 225 -4.44 -14.42 9.28
C GLY A 225 -3.50 -14.52 10.47
N LEU A 226 -3.98 -15.23 11.48
CA LEU A 226 -3.32 -15.47 12.76
C LEU A 226 -2.99 -16.95 12.91
N ARG A 227 -1.82 -17.22 13.46
CA ARG A 227 -1.39 -18.56 13.86
C ARG A 227 -1.11 -18.53 15.36
N LEU A 228 -1.90 -19.26 16.11
CA LEU A 228 -1.72 -19.44 17.55
C LEU A 228 -0.40 -20.16 17.83
N THR A 229 0.28 -19.81 18.92
CA THR A 229 1.59 -20.33 19.30
C THR A 229 1.61 -20.82 20.74
N GLY A 230 2.51 -21.75 21.04
CA GLY A 230 2.74 -22.25 22.40
C GLY A 230 1.54 -22.98 23.01
N GLU A 231 1.34 -22.78 24.30
CA GLU A 231 0.28 -23.42 25.11
C GLU A 231 -1.11 -22.85 24.84
N THR A 232 -1.22 -21.74 24.09
CA THR A 232 -2.50 -21.10 23.75
C THR A 232 -3.22 -21.80 22.60
N VAL A 233 -2.59 -22.80 21.96
CA VAL A 233 -3.17 -23.57 20.85
C VAL A 233 -4.33 -24.43 21.36
N HIS A 234 -5.54 -23.93 21.15
CA HIS A 234 -6.76 -24.62 21.55
C HIS A 234 -7.95 -24.14 20.72
N PRO A 235 -8.92 -25.00 20.34
CA PRO A 235 -10.10 -24.58 19.57
C PRO A 235 -10.92 -23.47 20.24
N ARG A 236 -11.00 -23.48 21.56
CA ARG A 236 -11.67 -22.45 22.33
C ARG A 236 -10.98 -21.08 22.16
N THR A 237 -9.65 -21.04 22.28
CA THR A 237 -8.89 -19.79 22.15
C THR A 237 -8.99 -19.22 20.72
N SER A 238 -8.87 -20.06 19.68
CA SER A 238 -9.03 -19.59 18.29
C SER A 238 -10.44 -19.04 18.03
N SER A 239 -11.47 -19.67 18.62
CA SER A 239 -12.85 -19.20 18.55
C SER A 239 -13.07 -17.90 19.32
N GLU A 240 -12.54 -17.77 20.54
CA GLU A 240 -12.63 -16.55 21.36
C GLU A 240 -11.98 -15.36 20.65
N ILE A 241 -10.82 -15.56 20.04
CA ILE A 241 -10.14 -14.52 19.25
C ILE A 241 -11.00 -14.14 18.04
N ALA A 242 -11.51 -15.11 17.28
CA ALA A 242 -12.37 -14.81 16.12
C ALA A 242 -13.64 -14.06 16.54
N VAL A 243 -14.28 -14.43 17.66
CA VAL A 243 -15.45 -13.75 18.20
C VAL A 243 -15.11 -12.32 18.61
N ALA A 244 -13.97 -12.09 19.29
CA ALA A 244 -13.53 -10.75 19.68
C ALA A 244 -13.33 -9.85 18.45
N ILE A 245 -12.67 -10.35 17.40
CA ILE A 245 -12.46 -9.63 16.15
C ILE A 245 -13.79 -9.35 15.45
N ASN A 246 -14.68 -10.32 15.35
CA ASN A 246 -15.99 -10.20 14.68
C ASN A 246 -16.96 -9.27 15.42
N LYS A 247 -16.81 -9.12 16.73
CA LYS A 247 -17.57 -8.13 17.50
C LYS A 247 -17.21 -6.69 17.09
N ARG A 248 -15.96 -6.46 16.71
CA ARG A 248 -15.45 -5.14 16.32
C ARG A 248 -15.57 -4.92 14.81
N PHE A 249 -15.25 -5.92 14.00
CA PHE A 249 -15.10 -5.81 12.54
C PHE A 249 -16.08 -6.72 11.82
N THR A 250 -16.80 -6.13 10.87
CA THR A 250 -17.71 -6.85 9.97
C THR A 250 -17.43 -6.45 8.54
N ILE A 251 -17.66 -7.39 7.63
CA ILE A 251 -17.47 -7.18 6.19
C ILE A 251 -18.83 -7.30 5.52
N ILE A 252 -19.12 -6.39 4.60
CA ILE A 252 -20.32 -6.43 3.78
C ILE A 252 -19.97 -7.15 2.48
N GLY A 253 -20.40 -8.40 2.35
CA GLY A 253 -20.22 -9.19 1.13
C GLY A 253 -21.53 -9.33 0.33
N ARG A 254 -21.47 -10.03 -0.80
CA ARG A 254 -22.64 -10.32 -1.64
C ARG A 254 -23.75 -11.07 -0.88
N ASN A 255 -23.41 -11.87 0.12
CA ASN A 255 -24.31 -12.68 0.92
C ASN A 255 -24.72 -12.01 2.24
N GLY A 256 -24.50 -10.69 2.38
CA GLY A 256 -24.81 -9.94 3.59
C GLY A 256 -23.58 -9.67 4.47
N ARG A 257 -23.84 -9.35 5.73
CA ARG A 257 -22.80 -8.99 6.72
C ARG A 257 -22.17 -10.25 7.30
N THR A 258 -20.85 -10.35 7.24
CA THR A 258 -20.06 -11.46 7.80
C THR A 258 -18.99 -10.92 8.74
N GLY A 259 -18.46 -11.77 9.61
CA GLY A 259 -17.31 -11.40 10.46
C GLY A 259 -16.02 -11.28 9.65
N ALA A 260 -15.09 -10.48 10.16
CA ALA A 260 -13.76 -10.28 9.56
C ALA A 260 -12.75 -11.40 9.91
N ALA A 261 -13.12 -12.32 10.83
CA ALA A 261 -12.26 -13.41 11.27
C ALA A 261 -13.01 -14.75 11.25
N GLU A 262 -12.32 -15.80 10.80
CA GLU A 262 -12.85 -17.16 10.76
C GLU A 262 -11.85 -18.12 11.39
N ALA A 263 -12.20 -18.77 12.50
CA ALA A 263 -11.41 -19.83 13.10
C ALA A 263 -11.49 -21.09 12.23
N LYS A 264 -10.43 -21.37 11.48
CA LYS A 264 -10.35 -22.55 10.58
C LYS A 264 -9.96 -23.82 11.33
N THR A 265 -9.05 -23.70 12.29
CA THR A 265 -8.56 -24.80 13.11
C THR A 265 -8.26 -24.31 14.54
N ASP A 266 -7.79 -25.20 15.40
CA ASP A 266 -7.26 -24.87 16.73
C ASP A 266 -6.07 -23.89 16.69
N ARG A 267 -5.40 -23.77 15.52
CA ARG A 267 -4.18 -22.98 15.33
C ARG A 267 -4.33 -21.81 14.36
N LEU A 268 -5.33 -21.82 13.50
CA LEU A 268 -5.44 -20.87 12.39
C LEU A 268 -6.75 -20.10 12.46
N VAL A 269 -6.63 -18.78 12.41
CA VAL A 269 -7.73 -17.85 12.23
C VAL A 269 -7.46 -17.04 10.96
N ASN A 270 -8.29 -17.20 9.94
CA ASN A 270 -8.20 -16.38 8.73
C ASN A 270 -8.76 -15.00 9.02
N LEU A 271 -8.11 -13.97 8.45
CA LEU A 271 -8.53 -12.58 8.54
C LEU A 271 -8.90 -12.07 7.16
N SER A 272 -9.96 -11.29 7.11
CA SER A 272 -10.36 -10.50 5.95
C SER A 272 -10.29 -9.01 6.32
N VAL A 273 -9.78 -8.19 5.43
CA VAL A 273 -9.61 -6.75 5.69
C VAL A 273 -10.95 -6.03 5.50
N PRO A 274 -11.46 -5.32 6.52
CA PRO A 274 -12.64 -4.46 6.39
C PRO A 274 -12.38 -3.30 5.42
N ASP A 275 -13.43 -2.78 4.78
CA ASP A 275 -13.29 -1.73 3.77
C ASP A 275 -12.69 -0.42 4.33
N GLU A 276 -12.94 -0.13 5.61
CA GLU A 276 -12.38 1.02 6.33
C GLU A 276 -10.84 0.95 6.46
N TYR A 277 -10.27 -0.25 6.40
CA TYR A 277 -8.83 -0.48 6.50
C TYR A 277 -8.15 -0.83 5.18
N LYS A 278 -8.90 -0.82 4.08
CA LYS A 278 -8.36 -1.16 2.75
C LYS A 278 -7.18 -0.27 2.35
N LEU A 279 -7.25 1.01 2.71
CA LEU A 279 -6.20 1.98 2.42
C LEU A 279 -5.02 1.91 3.41
N ASN A 280 -5.16 1.13 4.51
CA ASN A 280 -4.12 0.95 5.52
C ASN A 280 -4.24 -0.42 6.20
N VAL A 281 -3.84 -1.47 5.49
CA VAL A 281 -3.86 -2.85 6.00
C VAL A 281 -2.91 -3.00 7.20
N GLY A 282 -1.80 -2.27 7.21
CA GLY A 282 -0.85 -2.25 8.33
C GLY A 282 -1.53 -1.84 9.64
N ARG A 283 -2.36 -0.79 9.60
CA ARG A 283 -3.13 -0.36 10.77
C ARG A 283 -4.13 -1.42 11.24
N TYR A 284 -4.85 -2.05 10.32
CA TYR A 284 -5.75 -3.16 10.68
C TYR A 284 -5.02 -4.25 11.48
N ILE A 285 -3.83 -4.63 11.02
CA ILE A 285 -2.99 -5.62 11.69
C ILE A 285 -2.61 -5.14 13.11
N GLN A 286 -2.23 -3.88 13.27
CA GLN A 286 -1.88 -3.31 14.58
C GLN A 286 -3.08 -3.25 15.52
N VAL A 287 -4.26 -2.86 15.04
CA VAL A 287 -5.47 -2.87 15.85
C VAL A 287 -5.83 -4.29 16.28
N VAL A 288 -5.84 -5.26 15.37
CA VAL A 288 -6.10 -6.68 15.71
C VAL A 288 -5.06 -7.21 16.70
N ARG A 289 -3.79 -6.87 16.54
CA ARG A 289 -2.71 -7.24 17.47
C ARG A 289 -2.98 -6.76 18.90
N ASN A 290 -3.54 -5.55 19.01
CA ASN A 290 -3.84 -4.87 20.27
C ASN A 290 -5.27 -5.12 20.80
N MET A 291 -6.02 -6.04 20.18
CA MET A 291 -7.33 -6.47 20.69
C MET A 291 -7.18 -7.37 21.89
N ALA A 292 -7.96 -7.07 22.93
CA ALA A 292 -8.13 -7.97 24.06
C ALA A 292 -9.19 -9.04 23.74
N TYR A 293 -8.99 -10.26 24.22
CA TYR A 293 -9.95 -11.35 24.09
C TYR A 293 -10.15 -12.04 25.44
N ALA A 294 -11.26 -12.77 25.59
CA ALA A 294 -11.64 -13.47 26.82
C ALA A 294 -11.73 -12.55 28.07
N GLU A 295 -12.14 -11.31 27.89
CA GLU A 295 -12.18 -10.26 28.90
C GLU A 295 -13.53 -10.24 29.63
N THR A 296 -13.51 -10.05 30.96
CA THR A 296 -14.71 -9.78 31.74
C THR A 296 -15.15 -8.32 31.62
N VAL A 297 -16.41 -8.03 31.97
CA VAL A 297 -16.93 -6.66 31.90
C VAL A 297 -16.18 -5.73 32.86
N SER A 298 -15.87 -6.18 34.08
CA SER A 298 -15.10 -5.40 35.06
C SER A 298 -13.67 -5.12 34.58
N ALA A 299 -12.97 -6.15 34.08
CA ALA A 299 -11.62 -5.98 33.51
C ALA A 299 -11.61 -4.98 32.34
N ARG A 300 -12.66 -4.98 31.51
CA ARG A 300 -12.81 -4.03 30.42
C ARG A 300 -12.94 -2.59 30.91
N VAL A 301 -13.73 -2.33 31.96
CA VAL A 301 -13.89 -0.99 32.55
C VAL A 301 -12.58 -0.49 33.13
N ASN A 302 -11.91 -1.30 33.96
CA ASN A 302 -10.62 -0.96 34.56
C ASN A 302 -9.57 -0.66 33.49
N ARG A 303 -9.57 -1.47 32.40
CA ARG A 303 -8.66 -1.24 31.26
C ARG A 303 -8.95 0.06 30.54
N MET A 304 -10.21 0.44 30.36
CA MET A 304 -10.57 1.70 29.71
C MET A 304 -10.03 2.90 30.49
N GLU A 305 -10.16 2.91 31.82
CA GLU A 305 -9.63 3.95 32.69
C GLU A 305 -8.08 4.02 32.61
N ALA A 306 -7.41 2.87 32.64
CA ALA A 306 -5.97 2.81 32.51
C ALA A 306 -5.49 3.31 31.14
N LEU A 307 -6.18 2.94 30.06
CA LEU A 307 -5.84 3.40 28.70
C LEU A 307 -6.04 4.92 28.55
N GLU A 308 -7.04 5.49 29.20
CA GLU A 308 -7.21 6.96 29.16
C GLU A 308 -6.04 7.69 29.82
N GLN A 309 -5.53 7.17 30.95
CA GLN A 309 -4.34 7.74 31.60
C GLN A 309 -3.08 7.56 30.76
N MET A 310 -2.91 6.40 30.13
CA MET A 310 -1.76 6.11 29.25
C MET A 310 -1.78 6.97 27.98
N LEU A 311 -2.94 7.30 27.44
CA LEU A 311 -3.09 8.15 26.25
C LEU A 311 -2.52 9.56 26.46
N ALA A 312 -2.45 10.04 27.69
CA ALA A 312 -1.89 11.35 28.04
C ALA A 312 -0.34 11.37 28.00
N ILE A 313 0.32 10.23 27.79
CA ILE A 313 1.78 10.10 27.71
C ILE A 313 2.17 9.97 26.23
N PRO A 314 2.91 10.93 25.63
CA PRO A 314 3.23 10.92 24.20
C PRO A 314 3.85 9.60 23.74
N ALA A 315 4.85 9.07 24.44
CA ALA A 315 5.52 7.81 24.11
C ALA A 315 4.60 6.57 24.11
N GLU A 316 3.45 6.62 24.76
CA GLU A 316 2.47 5.53 24.84
C GLU A 316 1.22 5.81 23.97
N ALA A 317 1.12 7.02 23.41
CA ALA A 317 -0.10 7.50 22.76
C ALA A 317 -0.47 6.65 21.54
N GLU A 318 0.49 6.28 20.69
CA GLU A 318 0.25 5.45 19.51
C GLU A 318 -0.33 4.08 19.87
N LEU A 319 0.37 3.35 20.75
CA LEU A 319 -0.05 2.02 21.19
C LEU A 319 -1.42 2.06 21.87
N THR A 320 -1.63 3.07 22.71
CA THR A 320 -2.86 3.29 23.45
C THR A 320 -4.02 3.63 22.51
N ALA A 321 -3.78 4.43 21.47
CA ALA A 321 -4.76 4.73 20.45
C ALA A 321 -5.22 3.45 19.71
N PHE A 322 -4.31 2.52 19.37
CA PHE A 322 -4.70 1.22 18.80
C PHE A 322 -5.58 0.40 19.74
N ARG A 323 -5.28 0.38 21.03
CA ARG A 323 -6.07 -0.33 22.03
C ARG A 323 -7.47 0.28 22.23
N LEU A 324 -7.57 1.61 22.21
CA LEU A 324 -8.85 2.33 22.27
C LEU A 324 -9.66 2.15 20.98
N GLU A 325 -9.01 2.14 19.81
CA GLU A 325 -9.64 1.84 18.53
C GLU A 325 -10.19 0.40 18.49
N ALA A 326 -9.44 -0.55 19.06
CA ALA A 326 -9.87 -1.94 19.19
C ALA A 326 -11.10 -2.11 20.11
N LEU A 327 -11.30 -1.23 21.10
CA LEU A 327 -12.51 -1.16 21.92
C LEU A 327 -13.75 -0.70 21.14
N GLY A 328 -13.55 -0.01 20.02
CA GLY A 328 -14.62 0.56 19.21
C GLY A 328 -15.33 1.71 19.91
N ARG A 329 -16.68 1.68 19.94
CA ARG A 329 -17.49 2.76 20.51
C ARG A 329 -17.12 3.13 21.95
N ASP A 330 -16.73 2.15 22.75
CA ASP A 330 -16.40 2.38 24.16
C ASP A 330 -15.10 3.21 24.32
N GLY A 331 -14.18 3.12 23.35
CA GLY A 331 -12.94 3.90 23.35
C GLY A 331 -13.10 5.35 22.85
N GLN A 332 -14.18 5.66 22.10
CA GLN A 332 -14.38 6.97 21.49
C GLN A 332 -14.38 8.15 22.48
N PRO A 333 -15.02 8.07 23.66
CA PRO A 333 -15.03 9.21 24.58
C PRO A 333 -13.62 9.63 25.04
N ALA A 334 -12.73 8.68 25.31
CA ALA A 334 -11.35 8.96 25.68
C ALA A 334 -10.56 9.61 24.52
N LEU A 335 -10.73 9.08 23.30
CA LEU A 335 -10.12 9.63 22.08
C LEU A 335 -10.62 11.07 21.79
N LYS A 336 -11.92 11.33 21.96
CA LYS A 336 -12.48 12.69 21.76
C LYS A 336 -11.92 13.70 22.75
N ARG A 337 -11.76 13.32 24.03
CA ARG A 337 -11.11 14.20 25.03
C ARG A 337 -9.65 14.49 24.67
N ALA A 338 -8.93 13.52 24.12
CA ALA A 338 -7.54 13.67 23.72
C ALA A 338 -7.33 14.63 22.54
N LEU A 339 -8.36 14.95 21.75
CA LEU A 339 -8.27 15.92 20.64
C LEU A 339 -7.91 17.35 21.12
N THR A 340 -8.15 17.68 22.38
CA THR A 340 -7.82 18.99 22.98
C THR A 340 -6.52 18.99 23.76
N ASN A 341 -5.76 17.90 23.74
CA ASN A 341 -4.47 17.82 24.42
C ASN A 341 -3.48 18.84 23.84
N PRO A 342 -2.64 19.50 24.64
CA PRO A 342 -1.61 20.43 24.14
C PRO A 342 -0.58 19.76 23.25
N ASP A 343 -0.29 18.47 23.45
CA ASP A 343 0.66 17.71 22.65
C ASP A 343 0.09 17.32 21.28
N ALA A 344 0.83 17.59 20.20
CA ALA A 344 0.39 17.36 18.82
C ALA A 344 0.33 15.87 18.48
N GLU A 345 1.27 15.07 19.01
CA GLU A 345 1.33 13.62 18.77
C GLU A 345 0.11 12.92 19.38
N ILE A 346 -0.26 13.27 20.61
CA ILE A 346 -1.45 12.75 21.28
C ILE A 346 -2.71 13.10 20.49
N ARG A 347 -2.86 14.38 20.09
CA ARG A 347 -4.02 14.79 19.25
C ARG A 347 -4.08 14.01 17.95
N PHE A 348 -2.93 13.83 17.29
CA PHE A 348 -2.84 13.13 16.02
C PHE A 348 -3.28 11.67 16.15
N HIS A 349 -2.72 10.90 17.10
CA HIS A 349 -3.08 9.50 17.27
C HIS A 349 -4.53 9.30 17.68
N ALA A 350 -5.08 10.20 18.49
CA ALA A 350 -6.50 10.20 18.84
C ALA A 350 -7.40 10.49 17.63
N ALA A 351 -7.08 11.52 16.84
CA ALA A 351 -7.81 11.86 15.63
C ALA A 351 -7.77 10.74 14.59
N GLN A 352 -6.61 10.12 14.41
CA GLN A 352 -6.44 8.99 13.53
C GLN A 352 -7.31 7.79 13.96
N ALA A 353 -7.31 7.43 15.25
CA ALA A 353 -8.13 6.34 15.77
C ALA A 353 -9.64 6.61 15.63
N LEU A 354 -10.08 7.86 15.74
CA LEU A 354 -11.46 8.27 15.49
C LEU A 354 -11.83 8.14 14.01
N ALA A 355 -10.95 8.53 13.10
CA ALA A 355 -11.19 8.43 11.67
C ALA A 355 -11.47 6.99 11.20
N TYR A 356 -10.70 6.00 11.68
CA TYR A 356 -10.94 4.59 11.39
C TYR A 356 -12.17 3.99 12.08
N GLN A 357 -12.84 4.78 12.91
CA GLN A 357 -14.15 4.49 13.47
C GLN A 357 -15.28 5.31 12.82
N ASN A 358 -14.97 5.96 11.69
CA ASN A 358 -15.85 6.85 10.95
C ASN A 358 -16.42 7.98 11.82
N GLN A 359 -15.57 8.57 12.69
CA GLN A 359 -15.87 9.75 13.52
C GLN A 359 -15.12 10.95 12.97
N GLU A 360 -15.84 12.01 12.61
CA GLU A 360 -15.26 13.20 11.96
C GLU A 360 -14.70 14.24 12.93
N ASP A 361 -14.86 14.05 14.25
CA ASP A 361 -14.41 15.00 15.28
C ASP A 361 -12.92 15.38 15.17
N GLY A 362 -12.08 14.49 14.62
CA GLY A 362 -10.64 14.69 14.44
C GLY A 362 -10.22 15.27 13.08
N THR A 363 -11.16 15.61 12.18
CA THR A 363 -10.86 16.00 10.79
C THR A 363 -9.91 17.20 10.71
N GLU A 364 -10.13 18.25 11.51
CA GLU A 364 -9.27 19.43 11.50
C GLU A 364 -7.87 19.14 12.04
N VAL A 365 -7.75 18.29 13.05
CA VAL A 365 -6.44 17.84 13.57
C VAL A 365 -5.67 17.10 12.49
N LEU A 366 -6.33 16.21 11.76
CA LEU A 366 -5.70 15.46 10.65
C LEU A 366 -5.31 16.38 9.49
N LYS A 367 -6.13 17.37 9.14
CA LYS A 367 -5.81 18.36 8.10
C LYS A 367 -4.55 19.15 8.47
N LEU A 368 -4.47 19.67 9.69
CA LEU A 368 -3.30 20.40 10.18
C LEU A 368 -2.05 19.50 10.21
N ALA A 369 -2.18 18.26 10.71
CA ALA A 369 -1.08 17.31 10.72
C ALA A 369 -0.58 16.98 9.31
N ALA A 370 -1.46 16.82 8.32
CA ALA A 370 -1.08 16.58 6.92
C ALA A 370 -0.35 17.78 6.29
N ARG A 371 -0.74 19.01 6.67
CA ARG A 371 -0.15 20.25 6.18
C ARG A 371 1.22 20.52 6.79
N ASP A 372 1.29 20.48 8.11
CA ASP A 372 2.39 21.05 8.88
C ASP A 372 3.43 20.01 9.33
N GLU A 373 3.03 18.73 9.49
CA GLU A 373 3.88 17.68 10.06
C GLU A 373 4.25 16.60 9.04
N PRO A 374 5.45 16.69 8.41
CA PRO A 374 5.86 15.73 7.39
C PRO A 374 5.85 14.26 7.84
N ALA A 375 6.14 13.99 9.12
CA ALA A 375 6.12 12.65 9.70
C ALA A 375 4.72 12.03 9.76
N PHE A 376 3.68 12.85 9.97
CA PHE A 376 2.30 12.39 10.05
C PHE A 376 1.55 12.47 8.72
N ARG A 377 2.10 13.14 7.72
CA ARG A 377 1.42 13.47 6.45
C ARG A 377 0.76 12.28 5.78
N ALA A 378 1.52 11.21 5.50
CA ALA A 378 0.98 10.02 4.84
C ALA A 378 -0.15 9.37 5.63
N LEU A 379 0.00 9.27 6.94
CA LEU A 379 -0.96 8.67 7.85
C LEU A 379 -2.23 9.52 8.00
N ALA A 380 -2.07 10.85 8.10
CA ALA A 380 -3.17 11.81 8.21
C ALA A 380 -4.02 11.84 6.93
N LEU A 381 -3.39 11.93 5.75
CA LEU A 381 -4.07 11.90 4.45
C LEU A 381 -4.83 10.58 4.25
N THR A 382 -4.24 9.45 4.67
CA THR A 382 -4.91 8.15 4.59
C THR A 382 -6.11 8.07 5.54
N ALA A 383 -5.99 8.61 6.74
CA ALA A 383 -7.09 8.65 7.70
C ALA A 383 -8.25 9.52 7.19
N LEU A 384 -7.96 10.69 6.61
CA LEU A 384 -8.97 11.53 5.94
C LEU A 384 -9.63 10.81 4.75
N ALA A 385 -8.84 10.06 3.95
CA ALA A 385 -9.38 9.26 2.85
C ALA A 385 -10.30 8.11 3.33
N THR A 386 -10.13 7.64 4.56
CA THR A 386 -10.95 6.56 5.13
C THR A 386 -12.30 7.05 5.63
N LEU A 387 -12.39 8.31 6.10
CA LEU A 387 -13.63 8.91 6.59
C LEU A 387 -14.68 9.03 5.48
N ASP A 388 -15.88 8.52 5.71
CA ASP A 388 -17.03 8.74 4.81
C ASP A 388 -17.79 10.00 5.24
N SER A 389 -17.15 11.16 5.05
CA SER A 389 -17.65 12.47 5.47
C SER A 389 -17.30 13.52 4.42
N LEU A 390 -18.23 14.45 4.19
CA LEU A 390 -18.00 15.60 3.33
C LEU A 390 -16.93 16.53 3.93
N ALA A 391 -16.92 16.69 5.26
CA ALA A 391 -15.90 17.49 5.96
C ALA A 391 -14.47 16.96 5.69
N ALA A 392 -14.29 15.64 5.62
CA ALA A 392 -13.00 15.06 5.27
C ALA A 392 -12.63 15.30 3.80
N ALA A 393 -13.61 15.24 2.89
CA ALA A 393 -13.38 15.57 1.48
C ALA A 393 -13.03 17.05 1.29
N ASP A 394 -13.68 17.95 2.03
CA ASP A 394 -13.37 19.38 2.01
C ASP A 394 -11.99 19.66 2.61
N ALA A 395 -11.64 19.00 3.73
CA ALA A 395 -10.29 19.10 4.31
C ALA A 395 -9.19 18.66 3.34
N LEU A 396 -9.42 17.58 2.58
CA LEU A 396 -8.50 17.14 1.52
C LEU A 396 -8.46 18.13 0.35
N ALA A 397 -9.58 18.75 -0.02
CA ALA A 397 -9.62 19.77 -1.07
C ALA A 397 -8.83 21.02 -0.67
N ASP A 398 -8.97 21.49 0.58
CA ASP A 398 -8.16 22.61 1.11
C ASP A 398 -6.65 22.34 1.00
N LEU A 399 -6.23 21.08 1.17
CA LEU A 399 -4.83 20.68 1.05
C LEU A 399 -4.30 20.69 -0.40
N LEU A 400 -5.15 20.85 -1.41
CA LEU A 400 -4.72 21.05 -2.81
C LEU A 400 -4.13 22.44 -3.04
N HIS A 401 -4.34 23.38 -2.13
CA HIS A 401 -3.92 24.78 -2.23
C HIS A 401 -2.64 25.11 -1.42
N VAL A 402 -2.02 24.09 -0.78
CA VAL A 402 -0.80 24.31 0.02
C VAL A 402 0.48 24.31 -0.86
N PRO A 403 1.57 24.98 -0.45
CA PRO A 403 2.81 25.04 -1.22
C PRO A 403 3.51 23.68 -1.43
N SER A 404 3.36 22.75 -0.49
CA SER A 404 4.02 21.44 -0.52
C SER A 404 3.51 20.55 -1.66
N ALA A 405 4.38 20.15 -2.56
CA ALA A 405 4.05 19.23 -3.66
C ALA A 405 3.61 17.85 -3.13
N GLU A 406 4.25 17.37 -2.07
CA GLU A 406 3.94 16.10 -1.43
C GLU A 406 2.55 16.12 -0.80
N THR A 407 2.19 17.21 -0.12
CA THR A 407 0.87 17.36 0.48
C THR A 407 -0.22 17.47 -0.59
N ARG A 408 0.01 18.31 -1.63
CA ARG A 408 -0.96 18.46 -2.75
C ARG A 408 -1.21 17.15 -3.48
N TYR A 409 -0.14 16.48 -3.91
CA TYR A 409 -0.29 15.22 -4.62
C TYR A 409 -0.89 14.12 -3.72
N GLY A 410 -0.49 14.08 -2.46
CA GLY A 410 -1.07 13.14 -1.49
C GLY A 410 -2.56 13.39 -1.23
N ALA A 411 -2.99 14.65 -1.12
CA ALA A 411 -4.40 15.02 -0.96
C ALA A 411 -5.22 14.68 -2.23
N PHE A 412 -4.70 15.00 -3.42
CA PHE A 412 -5.27 14.58 -4.68
C PHE A 412 -5.45 13.05 -4.76
N PHE A 413 -4.41 12.31 -4.39
CA PHE A 413 -4.42 10.85 -4.43
C PHE A 413 -5.43 10.25 -3.43
N ALA A 414 -5.56 10.86 -2.25
CA ALA A 414 -6.54 10.51 -1.22
C ALA A 414 -8.00 10.79 -1.69
N LEU A 415 -8.25 11.95 -2.30
CA LEU A 415 -9.56 12.30 -2.89
C LEU A 415 -9.95 11.34 -4.01
N ARG A 416 -9.00 10.96 -4.86
CA ARG A 416 -9.24 10.00 -5.94
C ARG A 416 -9.65 8.61 -5.42
N ALA A 417 -9.26 8.23 -4.22
CA ALA A 417 -9.73 6.99 -3.60
C ALA A 417 -11.24 7.01 -3.31
N LYS A 418 -11.87 8.21 -3.36
CA LYS A 418 -13.31 8.45 -3.15
C LYS A 418 -13.95 9.24 -4.31
N PRO A 419 -13.96 8.72 -5.54
CA PRO A 419 -14.38 9.48 -6.73
C PRO A 419 -15.86 9.91 -6.69
N SER A 420 -16.71 9.25 -5.90
CA SER A 420 -18.12 9.59 -5.75
C SER A 420 -18.36 10.92 -5.03
N GLN A 421 -17.39 11.39 -4.23
CA GLN A 421 -17.52 12.64 -3.48
C GLN A 421 -17.02 13.86 -4.26
N ARG A 422 -16.07 13.66 -5.18
CA ARG A 422 -15.44 14.73 -5.97
C ARG A 422 -15.17 14.24 -7.41
N PRO A 423 -16.21 14.24 -8.28
CA PRO A 423 -16.07 13.76 -9.66
C PRO A 423 -15.07 14.54 -10.49
N GLU A 424 -14.83 15.82 -10.19
CA GLU A 424 -13.83 16.68 -10.84
C GLU A 424 -12.39 16.17 -10.73
N ILE A 425 -12.14 15.31 -9.75
CA ILE A 425 -10.81 14.67 -9.56
C ILE A 425 -10.58 13.50 -10.53
N ALA A 426 -11.62 13.01 -11.22
CA ALA A 426 -11.53 11.79 -12.03
C ALA A 426 -10.48 11.85 -13.14
N GLY A 427 -10.33 13.02 -13.80
CA GLY A 427 -9.41 13.24 -14.93
C GLY A 427 -9.84 12.52 -16.20
N ASP A 428 -9.18 12.86 -17.31
CA ASP A 428 -9.43 12.33 -18.63
C ASP A 428 -8.40 11.26 -19.02
N TRP A 429 -8.88 10.14 -19.59
CA TRP A 429 -8.01 9.14 -20.19
C TRP A 429 -7.56 9.59 -21.57
N VAL A 430 -6.29 9.91 -21.77
CA VAL A 430 -5.77 10.50 -23.01
C VAL A 430 -4.78 9.58 -23.72
N GLY A 431 -4.90 9.52 -25.03
CA GLY A 431 -4.02 8.77 -25.92
C GLY A 431 -3.94 7.26 -25.66
N ASP A 432 -4.93 6.68 -25.00
CA ASP A 432 -4.95 5.29 -24.55
C ASP A 432 -3.73 4.90 -23.69
N GLN A 433 -3.18 5.85 -22.92
CA GLN A 433 -1.91 5.65 -22.22
C GLN A 433 -1.89 6.08 -20.76
N PHE A 434 -2.49 7.25 -20.43
CA PHE A 434 -2.43 7.82 -19.08
C PHE A 434 -3.62 8.72 -18.80
N TYR A 435 -3.80 9.07 -17.53
CA TYR A 435 -4.81 10.05 -17.10
C TYR A 435 -4.18 11.44 -17.04
N LEU A 436 -4.91 12.43 -17.54
CA LEU A 436 -4.60 13.85 -17.39
C LEU A 436 -5.62 14.45 -16.41
N HIS A 437 -5.11 15.11 -15.36
CA HIS A 437 -5.91 15.81 -14.38
C HIS A 437 -5.53 17.27 -14.35
N GLU A 438 -6.53 18.15 -14.41
CA GLU A 438 -6.39 19.59 -14.21
C GLU A 438 -7.01 19.94 -12.86
N ILE A 439 -6.21 20.34 -11.90
CA ILE A 439 -6.62 20.60 -10.52
C ILE A 439 -6.38 22.07 -10.19
N GLU A 440 -7.44 22.75 -9.76
CA GLU A 440 -7.35 24.12 -9.29
C GLU A 440 -6.47 24.21 -8.04
N SER A 441 -5.57 25.18 -8.03
CA SER A 441 -4.69 25.45 -6.89
C SER A 441 -4.23 26.90 -6.91
N ASP A 442 -4.32 27.56 -5.77
CA ASP A 442 -3.87 28.96 -5.57
C ASP A 442 -2.37 29.05 -5.27
N ALA A 443 -1.73 27.93 -4.96
CA ALA A 443 -0.28 27.89 -4.74
C ALA A 443 0.48 27.79 -6.06
N ASP A 444 1.82 27.97 -6.00
CA ASP A 444 2.69 27.92 -7.15
C ASP A 444 2.39 26.73 -8.06
N PRO A 445 2.31 26.91 -9.39
CA PRO A 445 1.90 25.89 -10.32
C PRO A 445 2.89 24.70 -10.35
N ILE A 446 2.35 23.49 -10.35
CA ILE A 446 3.11 22.24 -10.40
C ILE A 446 2.60 21.39 -11.55
N LEU A 447 3.52 20.91 -12.39
CA LEU A 447 3.31 19.82 -13.32
C LEU A 447 3.87 18.53 -12.69
N HIS A 448 2.99 17.61 -12.34
CA HIS A 448 3.36 16.37 -11.65
C HIS A 448 3.23 15.14 -12.56
N PHE A 449 4.25 14.28 -12.55
CA PHE A 449 4.25 12.96 -13.19
C PHE A 449 4.33 11.86 -12.15
N SER A 450 3.45 10.86 -12.22
CA SER A 450 3.49 9.69 -11.33
C SER A 450 4.60 8.70 -11.75
N LYS A 451 5.15 7.98 -10.77
CA LYS A 451 6.11 6.86 -10.98
C LYS A 451 5.55 5.53 -10.47
N SER A 452 4.41 5.52 -9.81
CA SER A 452 3.80 4.32 -9.22
C SER A 452 2.28 4.31 -9.34
N LYS A 453 1.68 3.16 -9.15
CA LYS A 453 0.24 2.88 -9.13
C LYS A 453 -0.46 3.03 -10.46
N ARG A 454 -0.30 4.16 -11.15
CA ARG A 454 -0.97 4.48 -12.41
C ARG A 454 -0.22 5.56 -13.17
N SER A 455 -0.14 5.42 -14.49
CA SER A 455 0.38 6.52 -15.34
C SER A 455 -0.60 7.68 -15.31
N GLU A 456 -0.20 8.79 -14.70
CA GLU A 456 -1.00 10.01 -14.63
C GLU A 456 -0.15 11.26 -14.60
N ILE A 457 -0.67 12.30 -15.22
CA ILE A 457 -0.11 13.64 -15.22
C ILE A 457 -1.11 14.53 -14.50
N VAL A 458 -0.66 15.27 -13.49
CA VAL A 458 -1.51 16.19 -12.73
C VAL A 458 -0.97 17.61 -12.88
N VAL A 459 -1.81 18.48 -13.40
CA VAL A 459 -1.55 19.91 -13.60
C VAL A 459 -2.22 20.65 -12.43
N PHE A 460 -1.44 21.08 -11.43
CA PHE A 460 -1.93 21.88 -10.32
C PHE A 460 -1.78 23.37 -10.63
N GLY A 461 -2.90 24.10 -10.74
CA GLY A 461 -2.98 25.51 -11.12
C GLY A 461 -3.21 25.70 -12.63
N ASN A 462 -4.14 26.61 -12.97
CA ASN A 462 -4.73 26.72 -14.30
C ASN A 462 -3.88 27.43 -15.35
N ASP A 463 -2.86 28.22 -14.96
CA ASP A 463 -2.11 29.10 -15.87
C ASP A 463 -0.74 28.57 -16.26
N GLN A 464 -0.62 27.23 -16.38
CA GLN A 464 0.65 26.63 -16.80
C GLN A 464 0.84 26.74 -18.31
N THR A 465 1.95 27.36 -18.69
CA THR A 465 2.29 27.58 -20.11
C THR A 465 3.75 27.27 -20.38
N VAL A 466 4.03 26.99 -21.67
CA VAL A 466 5.38 26.99 -22.18
C VAL A 466 5.67 28.34 -22.89
N SER A 467 6.90 28.82 -22.77
CA SER A 467 7.28 30.12 -23.32
C SER A 467 7.37 30.11 -24.86
N GLN A 468 7.49 31.29 -25.45
CA GLN A 468 7.70 31.45 -26.89
C GLN A 468 9.08 30.94 -27.38
N ASP A 469 10.02 30.69 -26.48
CA ASP A 469 11.35 30.15 -26.80
C ASP A 469 11.40 28.62 -26.69
N PHE A 470 10.24 27.99 -26.33
CA PHE A 470 10.12 26.54 -26.21
C PHE A 470 10.36 25.87 -27.56
N LEU A 471 11.40 25.07 -27.65
CA LEU A 471 11.73 24.23 -28.79
C LEU A 471 12.05 22.82 -28.30
N TYR A 472 11.37 21.81 -28.82
CA TYR A 472 11.71 20.42 -28.59
C TYR A 472 11.91 19.69 -29.91
N VAL A 473 13.02 18.97 -30.01
CA VAL A 473 13.35 18.10 -31.15
C VAL A 473 13.76 16.75 -30.59
N GLY A 474 12.84 15.78 -30.66
CA GLY A 474 13.03 14.41 -30.19
C GLY A 474 12.83 13.38 -31.29
N PRO A 475 12.96 12.09 -30.96
CA PRO A 475 12.78 11.03 -31.94
C PRO A 475 11.40 11.05 -32.59
N GLY A 476 11.34 11.44 -33.86
CA GLY A 476 10.11 11.55 -34.64
C GLY A 476 9.10 12.60 -34.15
N LEU A 477 9.53 13.61 -33.39
CA LEU A 477 8.68 14.66 -32.86
C LEU A 477 9.39 16.00 -32.86
N THR A 478 8.69 17.06 -33.32
CA THR A 478 9.14 18.44 -33.17
C THR A 478 8.00 19.29 -32.64
N VAL A 479 8.28 20.06 -31.59
CA VAL A 479 7.35 21.04 -31.03
C VAL A 479 8.04 22.39 -31.08
N ARG A 480 7.40 23.40 -31.73
CA ARG A 480 7.94 24.74 -31.84
C ARG A 480 6.84 25.80 -31.79
N PRO A 481 7.09 26.98 -31.27
CA PRO A 481 6.14 28.07 -31.28
C PRO A 481 5.89 28.59 -32.71
N ILE A 482 4.66 29.02 -32.96
CA ILE A 482 4.25 29.77 -34.14
C ILE A 482 4.15 31.24 -33.76
N ASN A 483 3.57 31.52 -32.59
CA ASN A 483 3.45 32.85 -31.98
C ASN A 483 3.42 32.70 -30.46
N LYS A 484 3.16 33.80 -29.73
CA LYS A 484 3.19 33.82 -28.24
C LYS A 484 2.28 32.78 -27.57
N ASN A 485 1.14 32.45 -28.20
CA ASN A 485 0.09 31.60 -27.58
C ASN A 485 -0.18 30.31 -28.36
N THR A 486 0.58 30.02 -29.43
CA THR A 486 0.29 28.89 -30.32
C THR A 486 1.55 28.10 -30.63
N LEU A 487 1.48 26.81 -30.44
CA LEU A 487 2.52 25.84 -30.76
C LEU A 487 2.15 25.03 -32.01
N ARG A 488 3.18 24.56 -32.71
CA ARG A 488 3.08 23.58 -33.79
C ARG A 488 3.75 22.30 -33.34
N VAL A 489 2.97 21.22 -33.32
CA VAL A 489 3.41 19.85 -33.06
C VAL A 489 3.49 19.14 -34.39
N LYS A 490 4.66 18.60 -34.75
CA LYS A 490 4.87 17.82 -35.97
C LYS A 490 5.41 16.45 -35.60
N ARG A 491 4.65 15.40 -35.97
CA ARG A 491 5.02 14.00 -35.77
C ARG A 491 5.48 13.39 -37.08
N TYR A 492 6.67 12.82 -37.05
CA TYR A 492 7.25 12.08 -38.17
C TYR A 492 7.09 10.59 -37.90
N ARG A 493 6.44 9.88 -38.81
CA ARG A 493 6.24 8.45 -38.70
C ARG A 493 7.03 7.69 -39.75
N ARG A 494 7.50 6.47 -39.36
CA ARG A 494 8.31 5.63 -40.30
C ARG A 494 7.55 5.20 -41.56
N ASP A 495 6.24 5.13 -41.51
CA ASP A 495 5.34 4.79 -42.62
C ASP A 495 5.04 5.99 -43.53
N GLY A 496 5.62 7.16 -43.26
CA GLY A 496 5.43 8.39 -44.01
C GLY A 496 4.09 9.10 -43.73
N SER A 497 3.29 8.63 -42.76
CA SER A 497 2.03 9.27 -42.35
C SER A 497 2.30 10.43 -41.37
N ASP A 498 3.10 11.42 -41.78
CA ASP A 498 3.42 12.57 -40.95
C ASP A 498 2.16 13.38 -40.63
N SER A 499 2.07 13.89 -39.40
CA SER A 499 1.00 14.78 -38.97
C SER A 499 1.55 16.12 -38.48
N THR A 500 0.71 17.16 -38.60
CA THR A 500 1.01 18.48 -38.05
C THR A 500 -0.23 19.05 -37.42
N GLU A 501 -0.18 19.28 -36.11
CA GLU A 501 -1.25 19.89 -35.33
C GLU A 501 -0.80 21.25 -34.74
N LYS A 502 -1.82 22.08 -34.42
CA LYS A 502 -1.60 23.35 -33.70
C LYS A 502 -2.37 23.25 -32.38
N CYS A 503 -1.76 23.73 -31.30
CA CYS A 503 -2.40 23.84 -30.00
C CYS A 503 -2.05 25.18 -29.35
N SER A 504 -2.71 25.52 -28.27
CA SER A 504 -2.29 26.62 -27.42
C SER A 504 -0.97 26.31 -26.73
N ASN A 505 -0.35 27.31 -26.12
CA ASN A 505 0.85 27.12 -25.32
C ASN A 505 0.53 26.67 -23.87
N ARG A 506 -0.73 26.41 -23.54
CA ARG A 506 -1.11 25.80 -22.26
C ARG A 506 -0.57 24.37 -22.18
N VAL A 507 -0.05 24.03 -21.00
CA VAL A 507 0.58 22.72 -20.77
C VAL A 507 -0.44 21.59 -20.98
N SER A 508 -1.68 21.72 -20.49
CA SER A 508 -2.72 20.71 -20.64
C SER A 508 -3.11 20.47 -22.10
N ASP A 509 -3.28 21.55 -22.90
CA ASP A 509 -3.61 21.44 -24.31
C ASP A 509 -2.46 20.78 -25.10
N LEU A 510 -1.22 21.14 -24.79
CA LEU A 510 -0.03 20.53 -25.39
C LEU A 510 0.03 19.02 -25.07
N ILE A 511 -0.17 18.61 -23.81
CA ILE A 511 -0.21 17.21 -23.39
C ILE A 511 -1.31 16.44 -24.14
N ALA A 512 -2.52 17.01 -24.26
CA ALA A 512 -3.62 16.38 -24.97
C ALA A 512 -3.33 16.16 -26.46
N VAL A 513 -2.69 17.13 -27.13
CA VAL A 513 -2.26 16.99 -28.54
C VAL A 513 -1.18 15.94 -28.67
N LEU A 514 -0.15 15.98 -27.83
CA LEU A 514 0.95 15.01 -27.84
C LEU A 514 0.45 13.58 -27.63
N ALA A 515 -0.50 13.39 -26.72
CA ALA A 515 -1.10 12.07 -26.47
C ALA A 515 -1.88 11.55 -27.68
N ARG A 516 -2.66 12.40 -28.37
CA ARG A 516 -3.36 12.05 -29.64
C ARG A 516 -2.38 11.69 -30.75
N GLU A 517 -1.25 12.36 -30.82
CA GLU A 517 -0.18 12.06 -31.78
C GLU A 517 0.63 10.80 -31.41
N GLY A 518 0.27 10.10 -30.32
CA GLY A 518 0.90 8.86 -29.90
C GLY A 518 2.28 9.05 -29.24
N VAL A 519 2.54 10.25 -28.72
CA VAL A 519 3.73 10.48 -27.89
C VAL A 519 3.54 9.74 -26.58
N ASP A 520 4.51 8.93 -26.18
CA ASP A 520 4.39 8.13 -24.97
C ASP A 520 4.68 8.96 -23.70
N TYR A 521 4.23 8.40 -22.55
CA TYR A 521 4.37 9.03 -21.25
C TYR A 521 5.83 9.39 -20.90
N GLY A 522 6.77 8.50 -21.22
CA GLY A 522 8.19 8.71 -20.96
C GLY A 522 8.79 9.84 -21.80
N GLN A 523 8.43 9.90 -23.10
CA GLN A 523 8.85 10.99 -23.99
C GLN A 523 8.31 12.34 -23.51
N MET A 524 7.06 12.39 -23.03
CA MET A 524 6.50 13.63 -22.47
C MET A 524 7.27 14.09 -21.24
N LEU A 525 7.59 13.19 -20.32
CA LEU A 525 8.38 13.54 -19.14
C LEU A 525 9.76 14.08 -19.54
N LYS A 526 10.44 13.44 -20.50
CA LYS A 526 11.73 13.91 -21.02
C LYS A 526 11.61 15.32 -21.61
N MET A 527 10.59 15.57 -22.44
CA MET A 527 10.33 16.87 -23.05
C MET A 527 10.10 17.97 -22.00
N PHE A 528 9.25 17.73 -20.99
CA PHE A 528 8.99 18.73 -19.96
C PHE A 528 10.18 18.93 -19.01
N ARG A 529 11.02 17.89 -18.82
CA ARG A 529 12.28 18.04 -18.10
C ARG A 529 13.25 18.95 -18.84
N GLU A 530 13.38 18.76 -20.15
CA GLU A 530 14.19 19.64 -21.02
C GLU A 530 13.62 21.06 -21.03
N ALA A 531 12.31 21.22 -21.16
CA ALA A 531 11.64 22.53 -21.06
C ALA A 531 11.93 23.23 -19.73
N LYS A 532 11.99 22.48 -18.63
CA LYS A 532 12.32 23.05 -17.31
C LYS A 532 13.80 23.43 -17.19
N GLN A 533 14.70 22.61 -17.72
CA GLN A 533 16.14 22.91 -17.76
C GLN A 533 16.45 24.16 -18.59
N ASN A 534 15.71 24.37 -19.68
CA ASN A 534 15.84 25.53 -20.57
C ASN A 534 15.00 26.74 -20.12
N GLU A 535 14.42 26.69 -18.91
CA GLU A 535 13.58 27.75 -18.32
C GLU A 535 12.37 28.16 -19.20
N THR A 536 11.92 27.26 -20.09
CA THR A 536 10.79 27.51 -20.98
C THR A 536 9.45 27.01 -20.43
N LEU A 537 9.45 26.32 -19.28
CA LEU A 537 8.25 25.91 -18.52
C LEU A 537 8.11 26.79 -17.29
N ASN A 538 6.98 27.51 -17.16
CA ASN A 538 6.73 28.42 -16.05
C ASN A 538 6.39 27.72 -14.71
N SER A 539 6.01 26.44 -14.76
CA SER A 539 5.65 25.66 -13.56
C SER A 539 6.84 24.87 -13.02
N ARG A 540 6.70 24.44 -11.76
CA ARG A 540 7.63 23.49 -11.14
C ARG A 540 7.32 22.08 -11.67
N LEU A 541 8.32 21.39 -12.22
CA LEU A 541 8.20 19.99 -12.60
C LEU A 541 8.53 19.10 -11.41
N VAL A 542 7.63 18.19 -11.08
CA VAL A 542 7.77 17.25 -9.96
C VAL A 542 7.49 15.84 -10.45
N VAL A 543 8.34 14.92 -10.06
CA VAL A 543 8.16 13.49 -10.35
C VAL A 543 8.04 12.75 -9.02
N HIS A 544 6.98 11.96 -8.89
CA HIS A 544 6.78 11.05 -7.75
C HIS A 544 6.79 11.74 -6.38
N ALA A 545 5.81 12.63 -6.14
CA ALA A 545 5.63 13.31 -4.86
C ALA A 545 4.66 12.57 -3.92
N LEU A 546 4.81 11.24 -3.79
CA LEU A 546 4.01 10.48 -2.82
C LEU A 546 4.44 10.83 -1.39
N PRO A 547 3.48 10.99 -0.46
CA PRO A 547 3.77 11.18 0.95
C PRO A 547 4.55 10.00 1.53
N ARG A 548 5.64 10.29 2.23
CA ARG A 548 6.53 9.32 2.86
C ARG A 548 6.11 9.08 4.30
N SER A 549 6.17 7.82 4.75
CA SER A 549 5.82 7.40 6.12
C SER A 549 7.02 6.96 6.96
N ASP A 550 8.23 7.09 6.41
CA ASP A 550 9.49 6.69 7.06
C ASP A 550 10.15 7.82 7.87
N ARG A 551 9.46 8.97 8.01
CA ARG A 551 9.94 10.11 8.80
C ARG A 551 9.57 9.92 10.27
N GLU A 552 10.51 10.27 11.15
CA GLU A 552 10.29 10.31 12.60
C GLU A 552 9.74 11.68 13.00
N TYR A 553 8.76 11.69 13.92
CA TYR A 553 8.25 12.92 14.49
C TYR A 553 9.19 13.42 15.57
N VAL A 554 9.68 14.66 15.42
CA VAL A 554 10.49 15.38 16.41
C VAL A 554 9.76 16.64 16.82
N PRO A 555 9.33 16.78 18.08
CA PRO A 555 8.61 17.96 18.52
C PRO A 555 9.40 19.25 18.27
N GLY A 556 8.81 20.22 17.56
CA GLY A 556 9.40 21.52 17.25
C GLY A 556 10.27 21.58 15.98
N GLU A 557 10.44 20.50 15.24
CA GLU A 557 11.08 20.50 13.93
C GLU A 557 10.03 20.37 12.82
N SER A 558 9.85 21.43 12.04
CA SER A 558 8.90 21.45 10.91
C SER A 558 9.43 20.80 9.63
N ASP A 559 10.72 20.59 9.52
CA ASP A 559 11.38 19.93 8.39
C ASP A 559 12.03 18.63 8.87
N GLY A 560 11.26 17.54 8.87
CA GLY A 560 11.75 16.23 9.27
C GLY A 560 13.02 15.85 8.51
N GLN A 561 14.17 15.94 9.17
CA GLN A 561 15.40 15.31 8.70
C GLN A 561 15.15 13.81 8.70
N LEU A 562 15.62 13.13 7.65
CA LEU A 562 15.62 11.66 7.60
C LEU A 562 16.47 11.17 8.78
N PRO A 563 15.97 10.32 9.68
CA PRO A 563 16.75 9.80 10.77
C PRO A 563 17.94 9.00 10.23
N PRO A 564 19.13 9.17 10.81
CA PRO A 564 20.23 8.25 10.59
C PRO A 564 19.90 6.96 11.36
N GLU A 565 19.57 5.91 10.64
CA GLU A 565 19.30 4.55 11.13
C GLU A 565 18.10 4.40 12.07
N ARG A 566 17.16 3.54 11.63
CA ARG A 566 15.97 3.16 12.39
C ARG A 566 16.35 2.65 13.77
N SER A 567 15.99 3.38 14.80
CA SER A 567 16.01 2.81 16.15
C SER A 567 14.89 1.77 16.24
N GLU A 568 15.23 0.53 16.62
CA GLU A 568 14.26 -0.58 16.78
C GLU A 568 13.15 -0.32 17.81
N LYS A 569 13.14 0.83 18.47
CA LYS A 569 12.18 1.20 19.52
C LYS A 569 10.85 1.76 19.01
N TYR A 570 10.80 2.32 17.82
CA TYR A 570 9.54 2.75 17.24
C TYR A 570 9.06 1.66 16.27
N ILE A 571 7.94 1.05 16.58
CA ILE A 571 7.17 0.29 15.60
C ILE A 571 6.61 1.35 14.65
N ALA A 572 7.44 1.80 13.72
CA ALA A 572 6.99 2.67 12.65
C ALA A 572 5.78 1.98 12.01
N GLN A 573 4.65 2.66 11.97
CA GLN A 573 3.52 2.15 11.21
C GLN A 573 4.03 1.88 9.81
N ALA A 574 3.84 0.67 9.31
CA ALA A 574 4.14 0.36 7.92
C ALA A 574 3.44 1.39 7.03
N ALA A 575 4.10 1.80 5.95
CA ALA A 575 3.52 2.74 4.99
C ALA A 575 2.07 2.37 4.69
N PRO A 576 1.11 3.31 4.76
CA PRO A 576 -0.27 3.04 4.41
C PRO A 576 -0.34 2.44 2.99
N THR A 577 -1.18 1.44 2.78
CA THR A 577 -1.36 0.78 1.47
C THR A 577 -1.65 1.79 0.37
N LEU A 578 -2.31 2.91 0.71
CA LEU A 578 -2.60 4.01 -0.20
C LEU A 578 -1.31 4.61 -0.80
N PHE A 579 -0.28 4.85 0.01
CA PHE A 579 0.97 5.50 -0.40
C PHE A 579 2.16 4.55 -0.50
N GLN A 580 1.96 3.26 -0.27
CA GLN A 580 3.03 2.27 -0.37
C GLN A 580 3.55 2.18 -1.81
N ASP A 581 4.85 2.40 -1.99
CA ASP A 581 5.58 2.18 -3.24
C ASP A 581 6.42 0.90 -3.13
N LEU A 582 5.89 -0.18 -3.69
CA LEU A 582 6.50 -1.51 -3.58
C LEU A 582 7.72 -1.68 -4.51
N ALA A 583 7.87 -0.81 -5.51
CA ALA A 583 9.01 -0.85 -6.41
C ALA A 583 10.28 -0.28 -5.76
N ASP A 584 10.15 0.72 -4.87
CA ASP A 584 11.28 1.31 -4.14
C ASP A 584 11.73 0.43 -2.96
N ASP A 585 10.82 -0.31 -2.32
CA ASP A 585 11.15 -1.22 -1.21
C ASP A 585 12.04 -2.41 -1.65
N GLY A 586 11.96 -2.83 -2.92
CA GLY A 586 12.77 -3.92 -3.50
C GLY A 586 14.23 -3.53 -3.79
N ALA A 587 14.50 -2.25 -4.01
CA ALA A 587 15.85 -1.75 -4.33
C ALA A 587 16.74 -1.55 -3.09
N ALA A 588 16.15 -1.45 -1.89
CA ALA A 588 16.89 -1.20 -0.65
C ALA A 588 17.63 -2.43 -0.11
N ASP A 589 17.24 -3.64 -0.50
CA ASP A 589 17.79 -4.89 0.09
C ASP A 589 19.03 -5.45 -0.65
N GLU A 590 19.32 -5.02 -1.88
CA GLU A 590 20.54 -5.41 -2.60
C GLU A 590 21.74 -4.46 -2.41
N GLY A 591 21.52 -3.27 -1.80
CA GLY A 591 22.52 -2.20 -1.67
C GLY A 591 23.27 -2.11 -0.34
N SER A 592 22.81 -2.75 0.73
CA SER A 592 23.36 -2.53 2.08
C SER A 592 24.56 -3.41 2.45
N ALA A 593 25.06 -4.26 1.54
CA ALA A 593 26.18 -5.16 1.82
C ALA A 593 27.53 -4.70 1.26
N LYS A 594 27.77 -3.42 0.96
CA LYS A 594 29.13 -2.87 0.71
C LYS A 594 29.11 -1.33 0.69
N LYS A 595 29.29 -0.71 1.83
CA LYS A 595 29.97 0.59 1.94
C LYS A 595 30.72 0.67 3.27
N GLU A 596 31.82 -0.03 3.36
CA GLU A 596 32.95 0.41 4.18
C GLU A 596 33.85 1.28 3.30
N SER A 597 34.16 2.45 3.85
CA SER A 597 35.28 3.32 3.57
C SER A 597 35.61 3.74 2.14
N THR A 598 35.31 4.98 1.84
CA THR A 598 36.31 5.93 1.25
C THR A 598 35.86 7.36 1.58
N GLU A 599 36.50 7.93 2.59
CA GLU A 599 36.57 9.37 2.77
C GLU A 599 37.30 9.97 1.58
N SER A 600 36.70 10.91 0.91
CA SER A 600 37.41 11.83 0.01
C SER A 600 37.57 13.16 0.72
N SER A 601 38.80 13.43 1.14
CA SER A 601 39.29 14.79 1.28
C SER A 601 39.14 15.58 -0.01
N ASP A 602 38.64 16.80 0.12
CA ASP A 602 39.24 18.01 -0.47
C ASP A 602 38.36 19.24 -0.17
N VAL A 603 38.96 20.17 0.46
CA VAL A 603 38.98 21.63 0.38
C VAL A 603 39.09 22.26 1.77
N ALA A 604 40.32 22.69 2.13
CA ALA A 604 40.57 24.06 2.56
C ALA A 604 42.04 24.24 2.90
N GLN A 605 42.67 25.12 2.16
CA GLN A 605 44.01 25.68 2.42
C GLN A 605 44.02 26.60 3.63
N SER A 606 45.23 26.64 4.22
CA SER A 606 45.89 27.69 5.00
C SER A 606 45.66 27.75 6.49
N ARG A 607 46.69 27.32 7.24
CA ARG A 607 47.62 28.20 7.98
C ARG A 607 48.65 27.34 8.78
N GLN A 608 49.93 27.71 8.55
CA GLN A 608 51.12 27.23 9.23
C GLN A 608 51.10 27.49 10.77
N SER A 609 51.63 26.57 11.55
CA SER A 609 52.58 26.80 12.63
C SER A 609 53.13 25.48 13.18
N ASP A 610 54.42 25.52 13.52
CA ASP A 610 55.44 24.54 13.73
C ASP A 610 55.34 23.58 14.96
N PRO A 611 56.30 22.68 15.18
CA PRO A 611 56.09 21.34 15.70
C PRO A 611 56.45 21.16 17.20
N VAL A 612 55.76 20.26 17.90
CA VAL A 612 56.17 19.79 19.23
C VAL A 612 56.31 18.28 19.27
N LYS A 613 57.47 17.89 19.86
CA LYS A 613 58.11 16.58 19.99
C LYS A 613 57.25 15.50 20.66
N LYS A 614 57.40 14.26 20.18
CA LYS A 614 57.04 12.99 20.83
C LYS A 614 57.96 12.62 21.98
N PRO A 615 57.55 11.84 22.96
CA PRO A 615 58.36 10.83 23.62
C PRO A 615 57.83 9.39 23.43
N PRO A 616 58.68 8.36 23.72
CA PRO A 616 58.63 7.06 23.07
C PRO A 616 57.80 6.02 23.84
N VAL A 617 57.19 5.09 23.10
CA VAL A 617 56.47 3.93 23.65
C VAL A 617 57.38 2.70 23.64
N LYS A 618 57.47 2.05 24.81
CA LYS A 618 58.15 0.77 25.04
C LYS A 618 57.30 -0.40 24.53
N VAL A 619 57.95 -1.27 23.78
CA VAL A 619 57.49 -2.58 23.35
C VAL A 619 57.58 -3.57 24.52
N HIS A 620 56.49 -4.31 24.79
CA HIS A 620 56.57 -5.59 25.48
C HIS A 620 55.99 -6.69 24.57
N LYS A 621 56.90 -7.60 24.16
CA LYS A 621 56.56 -8.94 23.68
C LYS A 621 56.36 -9.81 24.91
N ASP A 622 55.34 -10.68 24.90
CA ASP A 622 55.49 -12.12 25.13
C ASP A 622 54.17 -12.86 25.29
N ASN A 623 54.12 -14.02 24.65
CA ASN A 623 53.41 -15.25 25.02
C ASN A 623 51.87 -15.37 24.79
N ALA A 624 51.52 -16.05 23.71
CA ALA A 624 50.58 -17.16 23.75
C ALA A 624 50.62 -18.04 22.51
N VAL A 625 51.65 -18.85 22.42
CA VAL A 625 51.57 -20.13 21.70
C VAL A 625 51.21 -21.19 22.76
N ARG A 626 50.04 -21.81 22.59
CA ARG A 626 49.63 -23.16 23.06
C ARG A 626 48.10 -23.22 23.30
N LYS A 627 47.39 -23.76 22.32
CA LYS A 627 46.22 -24.66 22.48
C LYS A 627 45.51 -24.84 21.13
N ALA A 628 46.16 -25.65 20.29
CA ALA A 628 45.49 -26.28 19.17
C ALA A 628 46.01 -27.72 19.07
N ALA A 629 45.47 -28.60 19.90
CA ALA A 629 45.61 -30.05 19.76
C ALA A 629 44.73 -30.71 20.82
N ALA A 630 43.46 -30.97 20.50
CA ALA A 630 42.67 -32.03 21.12
C ALA A 630 41.19 -31.93 20.62
N TRP A 631 40.93 -32.38 19.41
CA TRP A 631 39.59 -32.82 19.01
C TRP A 631 39.70 -33.65 17.72
N SER A 632 40.41 -34.75 17.81
CA SER A 632 40.38 -35.79 16.79
C SER A 632 40.44 -37.17 17.46
N LYS A 633 39.34 -37.57 18.07
CA LYS A 633 39.10 -38.97 18.48
C LYS A 633 37.69 -39.02 19.07
N LEU A 634 36.73 -39.41 18.24
CA LEU A 634 35.50 -40.11 18.60
C LEU A 634 34.58 -40.15 17.34
N ASN A 635 34.85 -41.14 16.53
CA ASN A 635 33.87 -41.60 15.55
C ASN A 635 33.97 -43.14 15.49
N PRO A 636 33.05 -43.88 16.12
CA PRO A 636 32.93 -45.31 15.89
C PRO A 636 31.68 -45.59 15.06
N PHE A 637 31.82 -45.69 13.74
CA PHE A 637 30.96 -46.56 12.93
C PHE A 637 31.50 -46.64 11.51
N LYS A 638 32.49 -47.51 11.33
CA LYS A 638 32.76 -48.19 10.07
C LYS A 638 32.45 -49.67 10.30
N LYS A 639 31.52 -50.21 9.53
CA LYS A 639 31.55 -51.63 9.08
C LYS A 639 31.12 -51.69 7.62
N LYS A 640 32.02 -52.24 6.88
CA LYS A 640 31.95 -52.85 5.55
C LYS A 640 31.43 -54.31 5.71
N PRO A 641 31.22 -55.02 4.64
CA PRO A 641 31.36 -54.80 3.23
C PRO A 641 30.07 -54.39 2.49
#